data_876a3d0cefa7eeeb1b0028c9565f3780
#
_entry.id   876a3d0cefa7eeeb1b0028c9565f3780
#
_cell.length_a   1.000
_cell.length_b   1.000
_cell.length_c   1.000
_cell.angle_alpha   90.00
_cell.angle_beta   90.00
_cell.angle_gamma   90.00
#
_symmetry.space_group_name_H-M   'P 1'
#
loop_
_entity.id
_entity.type
_entity.pdbx_description
1 polymer ?
#
loop_
_entity_poly.entity_id
_entity_poly.type
_entity_poly.pdbx_seq_one_letter_code
_entity_poly.pdbx_strand_id
1 'polypeptide(L)'
;MNPVKALEAHGQSVWLDFLARGFVANGDLKQLIDSDGVKGVTSNPSIFEKAIASSDEYDAPIGQALQGGDLAVAELFERLAVEDIQHAADVLRPVYDELDGHDGFVSLEVSPYLATDTKATIAEAERLWQEVGRKNLMVKVPATPEGLPAIEHLIGKGISINITLLFSQQVYGEVAEAYLSGLEKYLASGGDPSHVASVASFFVSRIDSAVDKELDDKIAKANDPTEKDRLAALKGKIAIANAKMAYQKYKRLFSGARWDKLQAKGAKPQRLLWASTGTKNKNYSDVLYVEELIGKNTVNTVPPATLDAFRDHGQARDSLEENIEQAESVLSGLEQSGISLDAITTQLVEDGVKLFADAADKLYGAVAHKRATVLSGGIDRQTLSLGSSLGKAVEATGEDWRVSAKIRRLWQKDKSVWTGSDEDKWLGWLTSVAHADVTDYRDYQQRVKKQNFSDAVVLGMGGSSLGPEVLAETFGKRPGFPKLHILDSTDPAQVRNLEAAIDIASTVFIVSSKSGGTTEPNVMKDYFFARVSEAIGAEQAGHRFLAVTDPGSSLEKVATKQGFARIFFGDPSIGGRYSVLSPFGLVPAATAGIDLAQLIELTLKMVRSCGPDVPPQENPGVQLGLAMGAAGLEGRDKVTILSSNKIKDFGAWAEQLIAESTGKDGKGLIPIDGETLSDPAVYGHDRFFIDLRTEDEADPGHDQKLKALEQAGHPVVRIVMKSIDHIGQEFFRFEIATAVAGAVLGINPFNQPDVEAAKIKTRELTAAFEKTGSLPPEMPVVSTASADIYTDDNNAAALRQAGADGDLGSWLKAHLARSGAGDYVALLAYIERNHAHIDTLQEMRLAVRDQRHVATCAEFGPRFLHSTGQAYKGGPNSGVFLQITADDAFDLAVPGQKASFGVIKAAQARGDFDVLTERGRRALRVHLKGDLTSGLKMLDEAIQNALN
;
A
#
# COMPACT_ATOMS: atom_id res chain seq x y z
N MET A 1 -19.02 15.39 -52.32
CA MET A 1 -19.62 15.82 -51.03
C MET A 1 -18.87 15.02 -49.97
N ASN A 2 -18.48 15.60 -48.85
CA ASN A 2 -17.81 14.83 -47.78
C ASN A 2 -18.79 13.77 -47.25
N PRO A 3 -18.45 12.46 -47.32
CA PRO A 3 -19.35 11.38 -46.88
C PRO A 3 -19.74 11.49 -45.39
N VAL A 4 -18.82 11.95 -44.53
CA VAL A 4 -19.07 12.14 -43.10
C VAL A 4 -20.16 13.21 -42.89
N LYS A 5 -20.06 14.34 -43.60
CA LYS A 5 -21.04 15.44 -43.54
C LYS A 5 -22.39 15.05 -44.13
N ALA A 6 -22.43 14.07 -45.05
CA ALA A 6 -23.65 13.57 -45.61
C ALA A 6 -24.53 12.83 -44.61
N LEU A 7 -23.98 12.29 -43.53
CA LEU A 7 -24.71 11.59 -42.44
C LEU A 7 -25.77 12.51 -41.81
N GLU A 8 -25.50 13.81 -41.74
CA GLU A 8 -26.44 14.78 -41.21
C GLU A 8 -27.76 14.85 -42.01
N ALA A 9 -27.68 14.72 -43.34
CA ALA A 9 -28.87 14.72 -44.19
C ALA A 9 -29.79 13.50 -43.94
N HIS A 10 -29.23 12.42 -43.36
CA HIS A 10 -29.94 11.22 -42.91
C HIS A 10 -30.35 11.28 -41.43
N GLY A 11 -30.09 12.42 -40.74
CA GLY A 11 -30.50 12.64 -39.37
C GLY A 11 -29.64 11.93 -38.31
N GLN A 12 -28.42 11.50 -38.70
CA GLN A 12 -27.44 10.95 -37.79
C GLN A 12 -26.34 11.97 -37.45
N SER A 13 -26.05 12.15 -36.17
CA SER A 13 -24.94 12.99 -35.70
C SER A 13 -23.65 12.17 -35.66
N VAL A 14 -22.51 12.80 -36.03
CA VAL A 14 -21.18 12.20 -35.89
C VAL A 14 -20.50 12.83 -34.71
N TRP A 15 -20.07 11.98 -33.77
CA TRP A 15 -19.19 12.34 -32.66
C TRP A 15 -17.82 11.68 -32.85
N LEU A 16 -16.78 12.24 -32.23
CA LEU A 16 -15.43 11.71 -32.28
C LEU A 16 -15.13 10.93 -31.00
N ASP A 17 -14.65 9.69 -31.12
CA ASP A 17 -14.19 8.86 -29.99
C ASP A 17 -12.68 9.06 -29.80
N PHE A 18 -12.31 10.30 -29.49
CA PHE A 18 -10.93 10.73 -29.27
C PHE A 18 -10.86 12.10 -28.59
N LEU A 19 -9.90 12.27 -27.69
CA LEU A 19 -9.57 13.52 -27.04
C LEU A 19 -8.08 13.53 -26.67
N ALA A 20 -7.39 14.63 -26.96
CA ALA A 20 -6.06 14.93 -26.50
C ALA A 20 -5.90 16.46 -26.36
N ARG A 21 -5.09 16.91 -25.42
CA ARG A 21 -4.90 18.35 -25.12
C ARG A 21 -4.42 19.11 -26.36
N GLY A 22 -3.37 18.62 -27.02
CA GLY A 22 -2.83 19.23 -28.22
C GLY A 22 -3.83 19.29 -29.37
N PHE A 23 -4.62 18.24 -29.56
CA PHE A 23 -5.64 18.18 -30.60
C PHE A 23 -6.70 19.30 -30.46
N VAL A 24 -7.07 19.64 -29.24
CA VAL A 24 -7.99 20.76 -28.96
C VAL A 24 -7.27 22.10 -29.14
N ALA A 25 -6.07 22.23 -28.55
CA ALA A 25 -5.31 23.47 -28.52
C ALA A 25 -4.81 23.91 -29.91
N ASN A 26 -4.45 22.97 -30.80
CA ASN A 26 -3.99 23.24 -32.15
C ASN A 26 -5.13 23.60 -33.12
N GLY A 27 -6.39 23.44 -32.70
CA GLY A 27 -7.58 23.73 -33.51
C GLY A 27 -8.04 22.56 -34.40
N ASP A 28 -7.44 21.36 -34.25
CA ASP A 28 -7.79 20.19 -35.06
C ASP A 28 -9.26 19.76 -34.81
N LEU A 29 -9.75 19.82 -33.56
CA LEU A 29 -11.16 19.60 -33.25
C LEU A 29 -12.05 20.59 -33.98
N LYS A 30 -11.72 21.86 -33.97
CA LYS A 30 -12.45 22.92 -34.69
C LYS A 30 -12.48 22.67 -36.20
N GLN A 31 -11.38 22.20 -36.76
CA GLN A 31 -11.29 21.83 -38.15
C GLN A 31 -12.26 20.71 -38.51
N LEU A 32 -12.35 19.65 -37.71
CA LEU A 32 -13.29 18.54 -37.91
C LEU A 32 -14.76 18.99 -37.80
N ILE A 33 -15.07 19.91 -36.89
CA ILE A 33 -16.41 20.52 -36.78
C ILE A 33 -16.77 21.22 -38.09
N ASP A 34 -15.87 22.04 -38.62
CA ASP A 34 -16.14 22.86 -39.83
C ASP A 34 -16.16 22.01 -41.11
N SER A 35 -15.19 21.07 -41.25
CA SER A 35 -15.04 20.29 -42.49
C SER A 35 -15.90 19.04 -42.57
N ASP A 36 -16.02 18.31 -41.44
CA ASP A 36 -16.67 16.99 -41.40
C ASP A 36 -18.04 17.01 -40.69
N GLY A 37 -18.38 18.12 -40.03
CA GLY A 37 -19.64 18.24 -39.30
C GLY A 37 -19.67 17.46 -38.01
N VAL A 38 -18.51 17.24 -37.35
CA VAL A 38 -18.42 16.59 -36.02
C VAL A 38 -19.19 17.44 -35.01
N LYS A 39 -20.08 16.83 -34.25
CA LYS A 39 -21.00 17.47 -33.31
C LYS A 39 -20.85 17.07 -31.86
N GLY A 40 -19.85 16.27 -31.51
CA GLY A 40 -19.58 15.87 -30.14
C GLY A 40 -18.30 15.09 -30.00
N VAL A 41 -17.91 14.88 -28.75
CA VAL A 41 -16.70 14.14 -28.37
C VAL A 41 -17.02 13.18 -27.22
N THR A 42 -16.56 11.94 -27.34
CA THR A 42 -16.56 10.99 -26.22
C THR A 42 -15.15 10.75 -25.70
N SER A 43 -15.02 10.61 -24.40
CA SER A 43 -13.80 10.21 -23.72
C SER A 43 -14.01 8.94 -22.88
N ASN A 44 -12.92 8.28 -22.56
CA ASN A 44 -12.88 7.12 -21.67
C ASN A 44 -11.44 6.94 -21.14
N PRO A 45 -11.21 6.06 -20.12
CA PRO A 45 -9.86 5.86 -19.55
C PRO A 45 -8.79 5.49 -20.58
N SER A 46 -9.13 4.70 -21.62
CA SER A 46 -8.17 4.29 -22.65
C SER A 46 -7.75 5.45 -23.56
N ILE A 47 -8.62 6.42 -23.79
CA ILE A 47 -8.30 7.64 -24.56
C ILE A 47 -7.31 8.50 -23.77
N PHE A 48 -7.62 8.76 -22.50
CA PHE A 48 -6.74 9.54 -21.64
C PHE A 48 -5.39 8.84 -21.38
N GLU A 49 -5.40 7.50 -21.20
CA GLU A 49 -4.17 6.73 -21.04
C GLU A 49 -3.22 6.94 -22.22
N LYS A 50 -3.72 6.77 -23.44
CA LYS A 50 -2.91 6.99 -24.64
C LYS A 50 -2.43 8.44 -24.78
N ALA A 51 -3.30 9.40 -24.49
CA ALA A 51 -2.95 10.81 -24.59
C ALA A 51 -1.84 11.20 -23.59
N ILE A 52 -1.93 10.72 -22.32
CA ILE A 52 -0.99 11.07 -21.26
C ILE A 52 0.31 10.25 -21.35
N ALA A 53 0.21 8.92 -21.60
CA ALA A 53 1.37 8.05 -21.61
C ALA A 53 2.31 8.29 -22.83
N SER A 54 1.75 8.64 -23.98
CA SER A 54 2.51 8.75 -25.23
C SER A 54 2.95 10.16 -25.62
N SER A 55 2.67 11.18 -24.79
CA SER A 55 2.90 12.58 -25.12
C SER A 55 3.54 13.35 -23.97
N ASP A 56 4.43 14.28 -24.29
CA ASP A 56 5.04 15.24 -23.33
C ASP A 56 4.13 16.45 -23.08
N GLU A 57 2.98 16.55 -23.75
CA GLU A 57 2.02 17.67 -23.63
C GLU A 57 1.47 17.85 -22.22
N TYR A 58 1.48 16.81 -21.41
CA TYR A 58 0.98 16.82 -20.03
C TYR A 58 2.06 17.14 -18.98
N ASP A 59 3.35 17.18 -19.34
CA ASP A 59 4.43 17.38 -18.38
C ASP A 59 4.38 18.79 -17.74
N ALA A 60 4.19 19.82 -18.55
CA ALA A 60 4.05 21.18 -18.04
C ALA A 60 2.75 21.40 -17.23
N PRO A 61 1.56 20.93 -17.68
CA PRO A 61 0.32 20.95 -16.88
C PRO A 61 0.45 20.21 -15.54
N ILE A 62 1.08 19.03 -15.51
CA ILE A 62 1.37 18.29 -14.27
C ILE A 62 2.27 19.15 -13.36
N GLY A 63 3.33 19.73 -13.91
CA GLY A 63 4.22 20.63 -13.17
C GLY A 63 3.48 21.82 -12.57
N GLN A 64 2.58 22.45 -13.32
CA GLN A 64 1.73 23.55 -12.83
C GLN A 64 0.77 23.10 -11.73
N ALA A 65 0.11 21.95 -11.90
CA ALA A 65 -0.79 21.40 -10.90
C ALA A 65 -0.10 21.14 -9.56
N LEU A 66 1.16 20.71 -9.60
CA LEU A 66 1.97 20.39 -8.42
C LEU A 66 2.66 21.61 -7.79
N GLN A 67 2.65 22.79 -8.42
CA GLN A 67 3.22 24.02 -7.82
C GLN A 67 2.47 24.46 -6.56
N GLY A 68 1.17 24.18 -6.46
CA GLY A 68 0.34 24.48 -5.29
C GLY A 68 0.47 23.49 -4.14
N GLY A 69 1.25 22.45 -4.31
CA GLY A 69 1.42 21.32 -3.40
C GLY A 69 1.30 19.99 -4.14
N ASP A 70 1.76 18.92 -3.51
CA ASP A 70 1.67 17.59 -4.08
C ASP A 70 0.22 17.06 -4.04
N LEU A 71 -0.18 16.30 -5.06
CA LEU A 71 -1.53 15.75 -5.26
C LEU A 71 -1.49 14.22 -5.33
N ALA A 72 -2.59 13.58 -4.93
CA ALA A 72 -2.81 12.15 -5.19
C ALA A 72 -2.97 11.90 -6.69
N VAL A 73 -2.65 10.69 -7.14
CA VAL A 73 -2.64 10.34 -8.58
C VAL A 73 -4.02 10.53 -9.22
N ALA A 74 -5.08 10.06 -8.56
CA ALA A 74 -6.44 10.23 -9.08
C ALA A 74 -6.86 11.71 -9.14
N GLU A 75 -6.54 12.49 -8.12
CA GLU A 75 -6.82 13.93 -8.06
C GLU A 75 -6.07 14.71 -9.17
N LEU A 76 -4.79 14.36 -9.39
CA LEU A 76 -3.98 14.95 -10.45
C LEU A 76 -4.55 14.62 -11.83
N PHE A 77 -4.91 13.37 -12.08
CA PHE A 77 -5.57 12.96 -13.33
C PHE A 77 -6.87 13.72 -13.54
N GLU A 78 -7.73 13.74 -12.54
CA GLU A 78 -9.04 14.38 -12.63
C GLU A 78 -8.93 15.86 -12.96
N ARG A 79 -8.00 16.57 -12.35
CA ARG A 79 -7.74 17.97 -12.66
C ARG A 79 -7.39 18.17 -14.14
N LEU A 80 -6.50 17.32 -14.68
CA LEU A 80 -6.12 17.37 -16.09
C LEU A 80 -7.30 17.04 -17.01
N ALA A 81 -8.08 16.01 -16.67
CA ALA A 81 -9.24 15.59 -17.45
C ALA A 81 -10.34 16.66 -17.47
N VAL A 82 -10.64 17.27 -16.31
CA VAL A 82 -11.62 18.37 -16.21
C VAL A 82 -11.22 19.54 -17.10
N GLU A 83 -9.94 19.97 -17.07
CA GLU A 83 -9.43 21.03 -17.93
C GLU A 83 -9.59 20.69 -19.43
N ASP A 84 -9.23 19.48 -19.84
CA ASP A 84 -9.34 19.05 -21.25
C ASP A 84 -10.80 18.98 -21.72
N ILE A 85 -11.69 18.48 -20.85
CA ILE A 85 -13.14 18.45 -21.12
C ILE A 85 -13.71 19.88 -21.20
N GLN A 86 -13.32 20.79 -20.34
CA GLN A 86 -13.74 22.19 -20.40
C GLN A 86 -13.31 22.82 -21.73
N HIS A 87 -12.08 22.64 -22.16
CA HIS A 87 -11.59 23.17 -23.43
C HIS A 87 -12.36 22.59 -24.64
N ALA A 88 -12.56 21.28 -24.66
CA ALA A 88 -13.33 20.65 -25.74
C ALA A 88 -14.80 21.12 -25.73
N ALA A 89 -15.40 21.26 -24.55
CA ALA A 89 -16.78 21.78 -24.42
C ALA A 89 -16.90 23.22 -24.89
N ASP A 90 -15.90 24.07 -24.61
CA ASP A 90 -15.88 25.46 -25.09
C ASP A 90 -15.77 25.53 -26.63
N VAL A 91 -14.97 24.63 -27.27
CA VAL A 91 -14.86 24.54 -28.74
C VAL A 91 -16.20 24.08 -29.37
N LEU A 92 -16.93 23.15 -28.72
CA LEU A 92 -18.21 22.62 -29.17
C LEU A 92 -19.40 23.50 -28.76
N ARG A 93 -19.21 24.50 -27.94
CA ARG A 93 -20.29 25.37 -27.42
C ARG A 93 -21.08 26.09 -28.51
N PRO A 94 -20.50 26.61 -29.60
CA PRO A 94 -21.26 27.19 -30.70
C PRO A 94 -22.22 26.18 -31.36
N VAL A 95 -21.80 24.91 -31.53
CA VAL A 95 -22.63 23.83 -32.07
C VAL A 95 -23.83 23.56 -31.15
N TYR A 96 -23.58 23.51 -29.83
CA TYR A 96 -24.62 23.33 -28.83
C TYR A 96 -25.66 24.45 -28.85
N ASP A 97 -25.22 25.69 -28.92
CA ASP A 97 -26.10 26.85 -28.91
C ASP A 97 -26.89 26.98 -30.25
N GLU A 98 -26.27 26.69 -31.42
CA GLU A 98 -26.92 26.70 -32.73
C GLU A 98 -28.03 25.61 -32.85
N LEU A 99 -27.80 24.46 -32.22
CA LEU A 99 -28.72 23.31 -32.26
C LEU A 99 -29.64 23.24 -31.05
N ASP A 100 -29.75 24.31 -30.27
CA ASP A 100 -30.61 24.41 -29.08
C ASP A 100 -30.42 23.21 -28.12
N GLY A 101 -29.16 22.87 -27.85
CA GLY A 101 -28.80 21.77 -26.99
C GLY A 101 -29.22 20.37 -27.47
N HIS A 102 -29.45 20.21 -28.81
CA HIS A 102 -29.69 18.90 -29.41
C HIS A 102 -28.39 18.13 -29.64
N ASP A 103 -27.27 18.85 -29.80
CA ASP A 103 -25.93 18.32 -30.01
C ASP A 103 -24.86 19.25 -29.44
N GLY A 104 -23.61 19.04 -29.77
CA GLY A 104 -22.49 19.85 -29.28
C GLY A 104 -21.97 19.39 -27.92
N PHE A 105 -22.12 18.12 -27.57
CA PHE A 105 -21.77 17.56 -26.26
C PHE A 105 -20.34 17.00 -26.17
N VAL A 106 -19.79 17.06 -24.96
CA VAL A 106 -18.58 16.35 -24.57
C VAL A 106 -18.91 15.43 -23.40
N SER A 107 -18.38 14.20 -23.39
CA SER A 107 -18.64 13.23 -22.31
C SER A 107 -17.40 13.03 -21.44
N LEU A 108 -17.61 13.05 -20.10
CA LEU A 108 -16.63 12.65 -19.08
C LEU A 108 -17.18 11.47 -18.28
N GLU A 109 -16.42 10.40 -18.13
CA GLU A 109 -16.83 9.17 -17.46
C GLU A 109 -16.51 9.20 -15.97
N VAL A 110 -17.44 8.72 -15.12
CA VAL A 110 -17.17 8.43 -13.71
C VAL A 110 -16.13 7.32 -13.58
N SER A 111 -15.50 7.23 -12.44
CA SER A 111 -14.51 6.16 -12.17
C SER A 111 -15.10 4.77 -12.43
N PRO A 112 -14.44 3.90 -13.22
CA PRO A 112 -14.93 2.55 -13.50
C PRO A 112 -15.01 1.66 -12.25
N TYR A 113 -14.30 2.02 -11.19
CA TYR A 113 -14.36 1.29 -9.92
C TYR A 113 -15.66 1.49 -9.15
N LEU A 114 -16.50 2.43 -9.57
CA LEU A 114 -17.80 2.72 -8.98
C LEU A 114 -18.96 2.03 -9.72
N ALA A 115 -18.68 1.24 -10.75
CA ALA A 115 -19.70 0.63 -11.62
C ALA A 115 -20.72 -0.26 -10.86
N THR A 116 -20.39 -0.72 -9.65
CA THR A 116 -21.24 -1.53 -8.76
C THR A 116 -21.66 -0.80 -7.49
N ASP A 117 -21.48 0.52 -7.41
CA ASP A 117 -21.88 1.35 -6.27
C ASP A 117 -22.73 2.55 -6.73
N THR A 118 -24.03 2.42 -6.58
CA THR A 118 -25.01 3.47 -6.95
C THR A 118 -24.75 4.80 -6.24
N LYS A 119 -24.47 4.77 -4.93
CA LYS A 119 -24.32 6.00 -4.13
C LYS A 119 -23.05 6.75 -4.50
N ALA A 120 -21.95 6.03 -4.63
CA ALA A 120 -20.68 6.62 -5.00
C ALA A 120 -20.71 7.15 -6.44
N THR A 121 -21.35 6.43 -7.38
CA THR A 121 -21.59 6.89 -8.74
C THR A 121 -22.38 8.20 -8.80
N ILE A 122 -23.46 8.33 -8.01
CA ILE A 122 -24.25 9.57 -7.92
C ILE A 122 -23.38 10.71 -7.42
N ALA A 123 -22.68 10.52 -6.29
CA ALA A 123 -21.88 11.56 -5.67
C ALA A 123 -20.77 12.07 -6.61
N GLU A 124 -20.09 11.16 -7.30
CA GLU A 124 -19.02 11.53 -8.23
C GLU A 124 -19.59 12.22 -9.48
N ALA A 125 -20.69 11.73 -10.04
CA ALA A 125 -21.31 12.35 -11.21
C ALA A 125 -21.80 13.78 -10.92
N GLU A 126 -22.43 14.03 -9.75
CA GLU A 126 -22.86 15.36 -9.33
C GLU A 126 -21.64 16.30 -9.15
N ARG A 127 -20.58 15.82 -8.56
CA ARG A 127 -19.34 16.56 -8.35
C ARG A 127 -18.67 16.92 -9.69
N LEU A 128 -18.46 15.97 -10.59
CA LEU A 128 -17.87 16.19 -11.91
C LEU A 128 -18.71 17.18 -12.75
N TRP A 129 -20.04 17.07 -12.69
CA TRP A 129 -20.94 18.00 -13.34
C TRP A 129 -20.72 19.46 -12.87
N GLN A 130 -20.59 19.63 -11.56
CA GLN A 130 -20.36 20.96 -10.97
C GLN A 130 -18.95 21.48 -11.31
N GLU A 131 -17.94 20.63 -11.24
CA GLU A 131 -16.53 21.01 -11.42
C GLU A 131 -16.22 21.39 -12.88
N VAL A 132 -16.73 20.63 -13.84
CA VAL A 132 -16.63 20.98 -15.27
C VAL A 132 -17.42 22.25 -15.58
N GLY A 133 -18.62 22.44 -15.03
CA GLY A 133 -19.40 23.66 -15.11
C GLY A 133 -19.73 24.11 -16.54
N ARG A 134 -19.96 23.17 -17.45
CA ARG A 134 -20.33 23.43 -18.84
C ARG A 134 -21.69 22.79 -19.17
N LYS A 135 -22.61 23.53 -19.78
CA LYS A 135 -23.98 23.09 -20.12
C LYS A 135 -24.00 21.92 -21.11
N ASN A 136 -22.97 21.83 -21.92
CA ASN A 136 -22.81 20.79 -22.94
C ASN A 136 -21.91 19.62 -22.49
N LEU A 137 -21.80 19.41 -21.18
CA LEU A 137 -21.26 18.18 -20.61
C LEU A 137 -22.34 17.09 -20.60
N MET A 138 -21.94 15.86 -20.82
CA MET A 138 -22.66 14.66 -20.42
C MET A 138 -21.76 13.84 -19.48
N VAL A 139 -22.23 13.58 -18.26
CA VAL A 139 -21.51 12.64 -17.39
C VAL A 139 -21.80 11.22 -17.88
N LYS A 140 -20.76 10.40 -18.03
CA LYS A 140 -20.86 9.07 -18.57
C LYS A 140 -20.96 8.03 -17.45
N VAL A 141 -22.05 7.22 -17.46
CA VAL A 141 -22.39 6.25 -16.40
C VAL A 141 -22.63 4.89 -17.02
N PRO A 142 -22.09 3.78 -16.47
CA PRO A 142 -22.29 2.44 -17.03
C PRO A 142 -23.72 1.91 -16.81
N ALA A 143 -24.22 1.13 -17.78
CA ALA A 143 -25.56 0.48 -17.73
C ALA A 143 -25.52 -0.83 -16.89
N THR A 144 -24.93 -0.78 -15.70
CA THR A 144 -24.96 -1.86 -14.72
C THR A 144 -26.30 -1.82 -13.95
N PRO A 145 -26.69 -2.91 -13.27
CA PRO A 145 -27.86 -2.90 -12.39
C PRO A 145 -27.82 -1.76 -11.35
N GLU A 146 -26.65 -1.47 -10.80
CA GLU A 146 -26.41 -0.39 -9.84
C GLU A 146 -26.39 0.99 -10.51
N GLY A 147 -26.05 1.05 -11.81
CA GLY A 147 -26.04 2.28 -12.61
C GLY A 147 -27.44 2.80 -12.93
N LEU A 148 -28.45 1.92 -13.08
CA LEU A 148 -29.81 2.31 -13.45
C LEU A 148 -30.45 3.29 -12.43
N PRO A 149 -30.43 3.03 -11.09
CA PRO A 149 -30.94 4.00 -10.12
C PRO A 149 -30.13 5.32 -10.10
N ALA A 150 -28.84 5.26 -10.39
CA ALA A 150 -28.03 6.46 -10.50
C ALA A 150 -28.43 7.33 -11.70
N ILE A 151 -28.66 6.73 -12.87
CA ILE A 151 -29.15 7.40 -14.08
C ILE A 151 -30.47 8.12 -13.81
N GLU A 152 -31.45 7.41 -13.23
CA GLU A 152 -32.75 7.99 -12.87
C GLU A 152 -32.62 9.19 -11.94
N HIS A 153 -31.76 9.07 -10.89
CA HIS A 153 -31.53 10.13 -9.94
C HIS A 153 -30.90 11.36 -10.60
N LEU A 154 -29.83 11.17 -11.38
CA LEU A 154 -29.08 12.25 -12.01
C LEU A 154 -29.91 13.01 -13.05
N ILE A 155 -30.67 12.30 -13.88
CA ILE A 155 -31.65 12.91 -14.79
C ILE A 155 -32.70 13.70 -14.00
N GLY A 156 -33.19 13.15 -12.87
CA GLY A 156 -34.11 13.84 -11.95
C GLY A 156 -33.53 15.09 -11.29
N LYS A 157 -32.24 15.33 -11.40
CA LYS A 157 -31.52 16.55 -10.99
C LYS A 157 -31.21 17.50 -12.15
N GLY A 158 -31.59 17.15 -13.37
CA GLY A 158 -31.34 17.95 -14.56
C GLY A 158 -29.92 17.79 -15.14
N ILE A 159 -29.21 16.71 -14.79
CA ILE A 159 -27.87 16.39 -15.28
C ILE A 159 -27.97 15.57 -16.55
N SER A 160 -27.30 15.99 -17.62
CA SER A 160 -27.24 15.25 -18.90
C SER A 160 -26.30 14.05 -18.79
N ILE A 161 -26.76 12.87 -19.27
CA ILE A 161 -26.05 11.59 -19.05
C ILE A 161 -25.80 10.87 -20.38
N ASN A 162 -24.55 10.38 -20.54
CA ASN A 162 -24.19 9.39 -21.55
C ASN A 162 -24.13 7.99 -20.89
N ILE A 163 -25.03 7.11 -21.25
CA ILE A 163 -25.06 5.76 -20.67
C ILE A 163 -24.14 4.85 -21.49
N THR A 164 -23.17 4.20 -20.85
CA THR A 164 -22.15 3.36 -21.51
C THR A 164 -22.28 1.88 -21.15
N LEU A 165 -21.52 1.02 -21.84
CA LEU A 165 -21.51 -0.44 -21.68
C LEU A 165 -22.89 -1.07 -21.90
N LEU A 166 -23.61 -0.58 -22.92
CA LEU A 166 -24.92 -1.08 -23.28
C LEU A 166 -24.82 -2.01 -24.50
N PHE A 167 -25.28 -3.25 -24.35
CA PHE A 167 -25.20 -4.30 -25.37
C PHE A 167 -26.55 -4.95 -25.64
N SER A 168 -27.47 -4.94 -24.69
CA SER A 168 -28.74 -5.69 -24.71
C SER A 168 -29.92 -4.77 -25.02
N GLN A 169 -30.84 -5.24 -25.88
CA GLN A 169 -32.12 -4.54 -26.11
C GLN A 169 -32.98 -4.48 -24.84
N GLN A 170 -32.88 -5.47 -23.95
CA GLN A 170 -33.61 -5.46 -22.69
C GLN A 170 -33.11 -4.35 -21.81
N VAL A 171 -31.80 -4.33 -21.53
CA VAL A 171 -31.15 -3.31 -20.68
C VAL A 171 -31.37 -1.90 -21.27
N TYR A 172 -31.37 -1.76 -22.59
CA TYR A 172 -31.74 -0.49 -23.23
C TYR A 172 -33.17 -0.03 -22.84
N GLY A 173 -34.12 -0.96 -22.76
CA GLY A 173 -35.45 -0.63 -22.28
C GLY A 173 -35.47 -0.13 -20.83
N GLU A 174 -34.70 -0.74 -19.98
CA GLU A 174 -34.55 -0.35 -18.56
C GLU A 174 -33.85 1.03 -18.42
N VAL A 175 -32.84 1.28 -19.24
CA VAL A 175 -32.15 2.58 -19.33
C VAL A 175 -33.08 3.68 -19.79
N ALA A 176 -33.87 3.42 -20.83
CA ALA A 176 -34.86 4.39 -21.34
C ALA A 176 -35.98 4.67 -20.31
N GLU A 177 -36.38 3.65 -19.54
CA GLU A 177 -37.34 3.82 -18.43
C GLU A 177 -36.77 4.69 -17.34
N ALA A 178 -35.50 4.47 -16.94
CA ALA A 178 -34.80 5.29 -15.95
C ALA A 178 -34.72 6.76 -16.42
N TYR A 179 -34.47 6.99 -17.73
CA TYR A 179 -34.47 8.32 -18.32
C TYR A 179 -35.83 8.99 -18.23
N LEU A 180 -36.90 8.30 -18.68
CA LEU A 180 -38.27 8.81 -18.65
C LEU A 180 -38.72 9.12 -17.22
N SER A 181 -38.47 8.21 -16.29
CA SER A 181 -38.81 8.38 -14.86
C SER A 181 -38.02 9.53 -14.22
N GLY A 182 -36.75 9.69 -14.59
CA GLY A 182 -35.93 10.82 -14.17
C GLY A 182 -36.48 12.15 -14.66
N LEU A 183 -36.87 12.26 -15.94
CA LEU A 183 -37.50 13.47 -16.51
C LEU A 183 -38.82 13.81 -15.80
N GLU A 184 -39.65 12.81 -15.51
CA GLU A 184 -40.91 13.00 -14.75
C GLU A 184 -40.66 13.57 -13.35
N LYS A 185 -39.64 13.05 -12.65
CA LYS A 185 -39.22 13.56 -11.34
C LYS A 185 -38.69 14.99 -11.43
N TYR A 186 -37.91 15.29 -12.46
CA TYR A 186 -37.33 16.62 -12.65
C TYR A 186 -38.45 17.66 -12.93
N LEU A 187 -39.38 17.34 -13.79
CA LEU A 187 -40.57 18.17 -14.03
C LEU A 187 -41.41 18.36 -12.75
N ALA A 188 -41.63 17.29 -11.97
CA ALA A 188 -42.40 17.36 -10.75
C ALA A 188 -41.74 18.27 -9.69
N SER A 189 -40.40 18.39 -9.71
CA SER A 189 -39.63 19.32 -8.86
C SER A 189 -39.60 20.76 -9.38
N GLY A 190 -40.23 21.05 -10.53
CA GLY A 190 -40.25 22.38 -11.15
C GLY A 190 -39.10 22.64 -12.12
N GLY A 191 -38.34 21.62 -12.47
CA GLY A 191 -37.23 21.70 -13.43
C GLY A 191 -37.68 21.84 -14.89
N ASP A 192 -36.81 22.38 -15.73
CA ASP A 192 -37.04 22.52 -17.19
C ASP A 192 -36.31 21.41 -17.94
N PRO A 193 -37.04 20.41 -18.52
CA PRO A 193 -36.43 19.28 -19.20
C PRO A 193 -35.85 19.63 -20.58
N SER A 194 -36.08 20.83 -21.12
CA SER A 194 -35.57 21.24 -22.44
C SER A 194 -34.04 21.27 -22.51
N HIS A 195 -33.37 21.43 -21.35
CA HIS A 195 -31.91 21.43 -21.23
C HIS A 195 -31.28 20.08 -20.84
N VAL A 196 -32.11 19.06 -20.58
CA VAL A 196 -31.63 17.72 -20.22
C VAL A 196 -31.55 16.85 -21.47
N ALA A 197 -30.36 16.35 -21.76
CA ALA A 197 -30.15 15.45 -22.88
C ALA A 197 -29.55 14.13 -22.40
N SER A 198 -29.82 13.04 -23.12
CA SER A 198 -29.18 11.74 -22.86
C SER A 198 -28.90 11.00 -24.17
N VAL A 199 -27.81 10.25 -24.18
CA VAL A 199 -27.49 9.28 -25.21
C VAL A 199 -27.25 7.91 -24.58
N ALA A 200 -27.72 6.86 -25.26
CA ALA A 200 -27.49 5.47 -24.86
C ALA A 200 -26.42 4.87 -25.79
N SER A 201 -25.20 4.77 -25.30
CA SER A 201 -24.04 4.25 -26.05
C SER A 201 -24.16 2.74 -26.23
N PHE A 202 -24.78 2.32 -27.31
CA PHE A 202 -25.03 0.94 -27.69
C PHE A 202 -23.79 0.40 -28.45
N PHE A 203 -23.11 -0.57 -27.85
CA PHE A 203 -21.86 -1.14 -28.38
C PHE A 203 -22.13 -2.15 -29.49
N VAL A 204 -21.42 -2.02 -30.62
CA VAL A 204 -21.71 -2.79 -31.84
C VAL A 204 -20.67 -3.88 -32.09
N SER A 205 -19.44 -3.56 -32.49
CA SER A 205 -18.48 -4.53 -33.00
C SER A 205 -18.05 -5.62 -31.99
N ARG A 206 -18.16 -5.35 -30.68
CA ARG A 206 -17.82 -6.35 -29.65
C ARG A 206 -18.78 -7.53 -29.64
N ILE A 207 -20.05 -7.32 -29.99
CA ILE A 207 -21.04 -8.38 -30.09
C ILE A 207 -20.64 -9.36 -31.20
N ASP A 208 -20.35 -8.86 -32.41
CA ASP A 208 -19.92 -9.73 -33.52
C ASP A 208 -18.60 -10.44 -33.17
N SER A 209 -17.65 -9.75 -32.52
CA SER A 209 -16.41 -10.40 -32.11
C SER A 209 -16.64 -11.60 -31.18
N ALA A 210 -17.58 -11.51 -30.24
CA ALA A 210 -17.92 -12.58 -29.32
C ALA A 210 -18.72 -13.69 -30.00
N VAL A 211 -19.76 -13.30 -30.75
CA VAL A 211 -20.64 -14.27 -31.46
C VAL A 211 -19.90 -15.01 -32.56
N ASP A 212 -19.08 -14.34 -33.37
CA ASP A 212 -18.33 -14.97 -34.46
C ASP A 212 -17.37 -16.03 -33.91
N LYS A 213 -16.78 -15.81 -32.75
CA LYS A 213 -15.93 -16.82 -32.08
C LYS A 213 -16.73 -18.08 -31.71
N GLU A 214 -17.92 -17.92 -31.12
CA GLU A 214 -18.77 -19.07 -30.80
C GLU A 214 -19.29 -19.79 -32.05
N LEU A 215 -19.63 -19.03 -33.12
CA LEU A 215 -20.00 -19.59 -34.42
C LEU A 215 -18.83 -20.38 -35.02
N ASP A 216 -17.60 -19.87 -34.99
CA ASP A 216 -16.40 -20.57 -35.50
C ASP A 216 -16.16 -21.89 -34.75
N ASP A 217 -16.33 -21.90 -33.43
CA ASP A 217 -16.21 -23.11 -32.61
C ASP A 217 -17.28 -24.16 -32.96
N LYS A 218 -18.51 -23.72 -33.28
CA LYS A 218 -19.58 -24.62 -33.73
C LYS A 218 -19.37 -25.10 -35.16
N ILE A 219 -18.95 -24.24 -36.07
CA ILE A 219 -18.60 -24.61 -37.46
C ILE A 219 -17.50 -25.64 -37.49
N ALA A 220 -16.48 -25.51 -36.63
CA ALA A 220 -15.40 -26.48 -36.54
C ALA A 220 -15.86 -27.88 -36.06
N LYS A 221 -16.90 -27.93 -35.22
CA LYS A 221 -17.47 -29.17 -34.65
C LYS A 221 -18.59 -29.77 -35.52
N ALA A 222 -19.22 -29.02 -36.38
CA ALA A 222 -20.31 -29.48 -37.25
C ALA A 222 -19.77 -30.46 -38.32
N ASN A 223 -20.52 -31.53 -38.57
CA ASN A 223 -20.21 -32.50 -39.63
C ASN A 223 -21.01 -32.29 -40.89
N ASP A 224 -22.21 -31.70 -40.76
CA ASP A 224 -23.12 -31.37 -41.90
C ASP A 224 -22.68 -30.08 -42.59
N PRO A 225 -22.40 -30.13 -43.90
CA PRO A 225 -22.10 -28.95 -44.70
C PRO A 225 -23.20 -27.89 -44.65
N THR A 226 -24.46 -28.29 -44.66
CA THR A 226 -25.63 -27.39 -44.64
C THR A 226 -25.67 -26.61 -43.33
N GLU A 227 -25.35 -27.27 -42.21
CA GLU A 227 -25.28 -26.60 -40.92
C GLU A 227 -24.08 -25.63 -40.84
N LYS A 228 -22.93 -26.00 -41.43
CA LYS A 228 -21.80 -25.07 -41.54
C LYS A 228 -22.14 -23.80 -42.30
N ASP A 229 -22.79 -23.96 -43.44
CA ASP A 229 -23.21 -22.82 -44.28
C ASP A 229 -24.23 -21.96 -43.55
N ARG A 230 -25.17 -22.56 -42.82
CA ARG A 230 -26.15 -21.85 -41.99
C ARG A 230 -25.47 -21.02 -40.88
N LEU A 231 -24.55 -21.62 -40.19
CA LEU A 231 -23.81 -20.90 -39.14
C LEU A 231 -22.91 -19.78 -39.70
N ALA A 232 -22.21 -20.06 -40.81
CA ALA A 232 -21.35 -19.09 -41.46
C ALA A 232 -22.15 -17.87 -41.99
N ALA A 233 -23.41 -18.08 -42.43
CA ALA A 233 -24.29 -16.99 -42.90
C ALA A 233 -24.67 -15.99 -41.80
N LEU A 234 -24.50 -16.32 -40.50
CA LEU A 234 -24.81 -15.43 -39.36
C LEU A 234 -23.63 -14.50 -38.99
N LYS A 235 -22.42 -14.84 -39.41
CA LYS A 235 -21.20 -14.10 -39.03
C LYS A 235 -21.24 -12.66 -39.57
N GLY A 236 -20.84 -11.69 -38.70
CA GLY A 236 -20.81 -10.26 -39.00
C GLY A 236 -22.17 -9.60 -39.17
N LYS A 237 -23.27 -10.26 -38.75
CA LYS A 237 -24.65 -9.73 -38.91
C LYS A 237 -25.38 -9.55 -37.60
N ILE A 238 -24.93 -10.18 -36.51
CA ILE A 238 -25.68 -10.21 -35.24
C ILE A 238 -25.67 -8.85 -34.57
N ALA A 239 -24.51 -8.18 -34.54
CA ALA A 239 -24.42 -6.84 -33.96
C ALA A 239 -25.30 -5.83 -34.66
N ILE A 240 -25.32 -5.84 -36.02
CA ILE A 240 -26.16 -4.98 -36.84
C ILE A 240 -27.64 -5.29 -36.58
N ALA A 241 -28.05 -6.57 -36.61
CA ALA A 241 -29.41 -6.98 -36.32
C ALA A 241 -29.87 -6.54 -34.92
N ASN A 242 -29.05 -6.73 -33.91
CA ASN A 242 -29.31 -6.30 -32.55
C ASN A 242 -29.48 -4.78 -32.43
N ALA A 243 -28.61 -3.98 -33.09
CA ALA A 243 -28.72 -2.54 -33.14
C ALA A 243 -29.99 -2.06 -33.86
N LYS A 244 -30.33 -2.66 -35.00
CA LYS A 244 -31.59 -2.35 -35.73
C LYS A 244 -32.82 -2.62 -34.86
N MET A 245 -32.85 -3.72 -34.13
CA MET A 245 -33.95 -4.05 -33.20
C MET A 245 -34.01 -3.11 -32.00
N ALA A 246 -32.87 -2.69 -31.47
CA ALA A 246 -32.79 -1.66 -30.42
C ALA A 246 -33.41 -0.34 -30.93
N TYR A 247 -33.18 0.04 -32.19
CA TYR A 247 -33.80 1.22 -32.77
C TYR A 247 -35.34 1.07 -32.97
N GLN A 248 -35.81 -0.12 -33.30
CA GLN A 248 -37.28 -0.36 -33.32
C GLN A 248 -37.88 -0.20 -31.90
N LYS A 249 -37.15 -0.65 -30.87
CA LYS A 249 -37.55 -0.43 -29.48
C LYS A 249 -37.53 1.05 -29.10
N TYR A 250 -36.50 1.82 -29.52
CA TYR A 250 -36.41 3.26 -29.36
C TYR A 250 -37.70 3.94 -29.90
N LYS A 251 -38.12 3.65 -31.11
CA LYS A 251 -39.33 4.25 -31.73
C LYS A 251 -40.59 3.99 -30.89
N ARG A 252 -40.71 2.81 -30.28
CA ARG A 252 -41.84 2.47 -29.39
C ARG A 252 -41.80 3.21 -28.06
N LEU A 253 -40.61 3.34 -27.46
CA LEU A 253 -40.43 3.97 -26.14
C LEU A 253 -40.66 5.48 -26.20
N PHE A 254 -40.21 6.13 -27.26
CA PHE A 254 -40.35 7.57 -27.47
C PHE A 254 -41.55 7.90 -28.39
N SER A 255 -42.67 7.24 -28.13
CA SER A 255 -43.98 7.49 -28.76
C SER A 255 -45.13 7.24 -27.76
N GLY A 256 -46.31 7.81 -28.05
CA GLY A 256 -47.52 7.62 -27.24
C GLY A 256 -47.64 8.60 -26.06
N ALA A 257 -48.78 8.50 -25.35
CA ALA A 257 -49.28 9.54 -24.45
C ALA A 257 -48.32 9.94 -23.31
N ARG A 258 -47.44 9.03 -22.82
CA ARG A 258 -46.47 9.33 -21.80
C ARG A 258 -45.34 10.25 -22.34
N TRP A 259 -44.79 9.85 -23.49
CA TRP A 259 -43.77 10.64 -24.17
C TRP A 259 -44.31 11.99 -24.66
N ASP A 260 -45.48 12.02 -25.25
CA ASP A 260 -46.11 13.23 -25.77
C ASP A 260 -46.24 14.32 -24.68
N LYS A 261 -46.53 13.94 -23.43
CA LYS A 261 -46.60 14.86 -22.29
C LYS A 261 -45.24 15.45 -21.96
N LEU A 262 -44.17 14.65 -21.99
CA LEU A 262 -42.81 15.09 -21.73
C LEU A 262 -42.29 15.99 -22.86
N GLN A 263 -42.50 15.57 -24.10
CA GLN A 263 -42.16 16.31 -25.31
C GLN A 263 -42.83 17.69 -25.37
N ALA A 264 -44.12 17.76 -24.98
CA ALA A 264 -44.87 19.02 -24.90
C ALA A 264 -44.27 20.00 -23.83
N LYS A 265 -43.43 19.50 -22.93
CA LYS A 265 -42.68 20.30 -21.96
C LYS A 265 -41.24 20.57 -22.40
N GLY A 266 -40.89 20.25 -23.66
CA GLY A 266 -39.53 20.49 -24.19
C GLY A 266 -38.54 19.33 -24.00
N ALA A 267 -38.96 18.20 -23.42
CA ALA A 267 -38.07 17.06 -23.26
C ALA A 267 -37.58 16.51 -24.61
N LYS A 268 -36.33 16.13 -24.70
CA LYS A 268 -35.68 15.54 -25.86
C LYS A 268 -35.63 14.02 -25.72
N PRO A 269 -35.74 13.22 -26.81
CA PRO A 269 -35.61 11.76 -26.68
C PRO A 269 -34.17 11.37 -26.35
N GLN A 270 -34.01 10.28 -25.60
CA GLN A 270 -32.69 9.65 -25.40
C GLN A 270 -32.25 9.00 -26.72
N ARG A 271 -31.30 9.58 -27.42
CA ARG A 271 -30.82 9.03 -28.70
C ARG A 271 -29.96 7.78 -28.49
N LEU A 272 -30.13 6.78 -29.36
CA LEU A 272 -29.18 5.70 -29.48
C LEU A 272 -27.86 6.26 -30.05
N LEU A 273 -26.77 5.95 -29.38
CA LEU A 273 -25.44 6.27 -29.84
C LEU A 273 -24.69 4.98 -30.15
N TRP A 274 -24.33 4.79 -31.42
CA TRP A 274 -23.56 3.64 -31.87
C TRP A 274 -22.11 3.80 -31.42
N ALA A 275 -21.70 2.95 -30.51
CA ALA A 275 -20.37 2.93 -29.95
C ALA A 275 -19.58 1.71 -30.42
N SER A 276 -18.25 1.80 -30.41
CA SER A 276 -17.37 0.72 -30.89
C SER A 276 -17.69 0.31 -32.34
N THR A 277 -17.82 1.30 -33.25
CA THR A 277 -18.16 1.09 -34.65
C THR A 277 -16.96 0.82 -35.55
N GLY A 278 -15.74 0.87 -35.02
CA GLY A 278 -14.54 0.42 -35.73
C GLY A 278 -14.53 -1.12 -35.86
N THR A 279 -14.33 -1.61 -37.08
CA THR A 279 -14.32 -3.03 -37.42
C THR A 279 -13.08 -3.71 -36.82
N LYS A 280 -13.28 -4.85 -36.13
CA LYS A 280 -12.19 -5.62 -35.50
C LYS A 280 -11.69 -6.76 -36.38
N ASN A 281 -12.57 -7.37 -37.19
CA ASN A 281 -12.27 -8.45 -38.10
C ASN A 281 -11.84 -7.89 -39.47
N LYS A 282 -10.63 -8.20 -39.87
CA LYS A 282 -10.02 -7.74 -41.14
C LYS A 282 -10.76 -8.24 -42.43
N ASN A 283 -11.63 -9.24 -42.27
CA ASN A 283 -12.44 -9.77 -43.39
C ASN A 283 -13.72 -8.93 -43.63
N TYR A 284 -14.03 -7.98 -42.75
CA TYR A 284 -15.17 -7.09 -42.89
C TYR A 284 -14.70 -5.71 -43.38
N SER A 285 -15.60 -4.98 -44.07
CA SER A 285 -15.35 -3.60 -44.43
C SER A 285 -15.03 -2.76 -43.17
N ASP A 286 -14.03 -1.91 -43.22
CA ASP A 286 -13.62 -1.03 -42.12
C ASP A 286 -14.68 0.05 -41.80
N VAL A 287 -15.68 0.26 -42.67
CA VAL A 287 -16.83 1.15 -42.48
C VAL A 287 -18.16 0.43 -42.29
N LEU A 288 -18.16 -0.92 -42.19
CA LEU A 288 -19.35 -1.77 -42.13
C LEU A 288 -20.39 -1.27 -41.13
N TYR A 289 -20.02 -1.06 -39.89
CA TYR A 289 -20.97 -0.71 -38.83
C TYR A 289 -21.49 0.73 -38.96
N VAL A 290 -20.71 1.62 -39.59
CA VAL A 290 -21.18 2.98 -39.87
C VAL A 290 -22.24 2.93 -40.96
N GLU A 291 -21.96 2.28 -42.11
CA GLU A 291 -22.85 2.23 -43.28
C GLU A 291 -24.20 1.54 -42.99
N GLU A 292 -24.20 0.49 -42.14
CA GLU A 292 -25.40 -0.31 -41.87
C GLU A 292 -26.31 0.27 -40.77
N LEU A 293 -25.90 1.33 -40.08
CA LEU A 293 -26.61 1.89 -38.92
C LEU A 293 -26.92 3.40 -39.06
N ILE A 294 -27.07 3.90 -40.26
CA ILE A 294 -27.39 5.29 -40.51
C ILE A 294 -28.90 5.52 -40.44
N GLY A 295 -29.35 6.39 -39.54
CA GLY A 295 -30.77 6.72 -39.40
C GLY A 295 -31.05 7.87 -38.46
N LYS A 296 -32.31 8.37 -38.51
CA LYS A 296 -32.80 9.58 -37.83
C LYS A 296 -32.68 9.45 -36.29
N ASN A 297 -32.34 10.55 -35.65
CA ASN A 297 -32.23 10.65 -34.18
C ASN A 297 -31.23 9.66 -33.56
N THR A 298 -30.14 9.39 -34.29
CA THR A 298 -29.03 8.57 -33.79
C THR A 298 -27.75 9.36 -33.79
N VAL A 299 -26.80 8.87 -33.01
CA VAL A 299 -25.42 9.38 -32.92
C VAL A 299 -24.48 8.23 -33.26
N ASN A 300 -23.38 8.49 -33.93
CA ASN A 300 -22.30 7.54 -34.12
C ASN A 300 -21.03 8.16 -33.59
N THR A 301 -20.44 7.56 -32.55
CA THR A 301 -19.12 8.00 -32.06
C THR A 301 -18.04 7.14 -32.71
N VAL A 302 -17.25 7.77 -33.58
CA VAL A 302 -16.30 7.07 -34.44
C VAL A 302 -14.84 7.31 -33.99
N PRO A 303 -14.03 6.26 -33.96
CA PRO A 303 -12.57 6.43 -33.79
C PRO A 303 -11.95 7.17 -34.99
N PRO A 304 -10.83 7.89 -34.83
CA PRO A 304 -10.17 8.64 -35.93
C PRO A 304 -9.95 7.80 -37.20
N ALA A 305 -9.45 6.58 -37.08
CA ALA A 305 -9.20 5.71 -38.24
C ALA A 305 -10.49 5.35 -39.00
N THR A 306 -11.60 5.13 -38.30
CA THR A 306 -12.92 4.84 -38.89
C THR A 306 -13.49 6.11 -39.55
N LEU A 307 -13.27 7.29 -38.95
CA LEU A 307 -13.65 8.57 -39.53
C LEU A 307 -12.94 8.83 -40.86
N ASP A 308 -11.61 8.56 -40.88
CA ASP A 308 -10.80 8.71 -42.09
C ASP A 308 -11.24 7.75 -43.20
N ALA A 309 -11.46 6.47 -42.86
CA ALA A 309 -11.96 5.47 -43.81
C ALA A 309 -13.32 5.85 -44.37
N PHE A 310 -14.26 6.30 -43.52
CA PHE A 310 -15.59 6.71 -43.99
C PHE A 310 -15.53 8.00 -44.83
N ARG A 311 -14.61 8.92 -44.51
CA ARG A 311 -14.36 10.13 -45.35
C ARG A 311 -13.84 9.76 -46.73
N ASP A 312 -13.00 8.72 -46.85
CA ASP A 312 -12.40 8.28 -48.12
C ASP A 312 -13.38 7.51 -49.02
N HIS A 313 -14.05 6.50 -48.49
CA HIS A 313 -14.85 5.58 -49.30
C HIS A 313 -16.24 5.22 -48.74
N GLY A 314 -16.65 5.82 -47.60
CA GLY A 314 -17.95 5.53 -46.95
C GLY A 314 -19.14 6.00 -47.80
N GLN A 315 -20.25 5.27 -47.70
CA GLN A 315 -21.51 5.56 -48.43
C GLN A 315 -22.64 5.85 -47.43
N ALA A 316 -23.16 7.08 -47.46
CA ALA A 316 -24.28 7.48 -46.62
C ALA A 316 -25.60 7.12 -47.28
N ARG A 317 -26.46 6.31 -46.60
CA ARG A 317 -27.81 5.92 -47.00
C ARG A 317 -28.67 5.64 -45.75
N ASP A 318 -30.01 5.71 -45.90
CA ASP A 318 -30.92 5.37 -44.79
C ASP A 318 -30.96 3.86 -44.55
N SER A 319 -29.93 3.29 -43.92
CA SER A 319 -29.74 1.85 -43.77
C SER A 319 -30.34 1.26 -42.49
N LEU A 320 -30.56 2.06 -41.46
CA LEU A 320 -30.97 1.59 -40.13
C LEU A 320 -32.36 0.94 -40.13
N GLU A 321 -33.27 1.38 -41.01
CA GLU A 321 -34.61 0.82 -41.14
C GLU A 321 -34.75 -0.16 -42.32
N GLU A 322 -33.67 -0.42 -43.05
CA GLU A 322 -33.66 -1.42 -44.11
C GLU A 322 -33.58 -2.84 -43.53
N ASN A 323 -34.28 -3.77 -44.17
CA ASN A 323 -34.19 -5.22 -43.91
C ASN A 323 -34.50 -5.62 -42.46
N ILE A 324 -35.46 -5.00 -41.78
CA ILE A 324 -35.82 -5.29 -40.37
C ILE A 324 -36.26 -6.74 -40.17
N GLU A 325 -37.07 -7.31 -41.06
CA GLU A 325 -37.51 -8.71 -41.03
C GLU A 325 -36.29 -9.68 -41.13
N GLN A 326 -35.31 -9.30 -41.94
CA GLN A 326 -34.05 -10.06 -42.02
C GLN A 326 -33.28 -9.97 -40.72
N ALA A 327 -33.22 -8.82 -40.05
CA ALA A 327 -32.57 -8.66 -38.73
C ALA A 327 -33.23 -9.56 -37.69
N GLU A 328 -34.56 -9.62 -37.64
CA GLU A 328 -35.29 -10.55 -36.75
C GLU A 328 -34.97 -12.02 -37.09
N SER A 329 -34.91 -12.37 -38.36
CA SER A 329 -34.56 -13.72 -38.81
C SER A 329 -33.12 -14.11 -38.43
N VAL A 330 -32.18 -13.17 -38.54
CA VAL A 330 -30.77 -13.39 -38.14
C VAL A 330 -30.65 -13.67 -36.63
N LEU A 331 -31.35 -12.89 -35.80
CA LEU A 331 -31.35 -13.13 -34.34
C LEU A 331 -32.04 -14.47 -34.00
N SER A 332 -33.15 -14.79 -34.62
CA SER A 332 -33.79 -16.10 -34.45
C SER A 332 -32.90 -17.26 -34.92
N GLY A 333 -32.14 -17.06 -35.99
CA GLY A 333 -31.16 -18.06 -36.48
C GLY A 333 -30.02 -18.28 -35.49
N LEU A 334 -29.58 -17.26 -34.77
CA LEU A 334 -28.63 -17.37 -33.70
C LEU A 334 -29.17 -18.21 -32.53
N GLU A 335 -30.38 -17.91 -32.08
CA GLU A 335 -31.05 -18.65 -31.02
C GLU A 335 -31.24 -20.14 -31.40
N GLN A 336 -31.68 -20.40 -32.64
CA GLN A 336 -31.79 -21.77 -33.16
C GLN A 336 -30.46 -22.51 -33.28
N SER A 337 -29.36 -21.79 -33.36
CA SER A 337 -28.01 -22.38 -33.29
C SER A 337 -27.57 -22.76 -31.86
N GLY A 338 -28.40 -22.43 -30.85
CA GLY A 338 -28.10 -22.66 -29.42
C GLY A 338 -27.05 -21.70 -28.86
N ILE A 339 -26.94 -20.49 -29.43
CA ILE A 339 -26.14 -19.39 -28.90
C ILE A 339 -27.07 -18.35 -28.28
N SER A 340 -26.87 -18.04 -27.01
CA SER A 340 -27.69 -17.07 -26.29
C SER A 340 -27.06 -15.67 -26.40
N LEU A 341 -27.75 -14.77 -27.08
CA LEU A 341 -27.30 -13.36 -27.14
C LEU A 341 -27.35 -12.69 -25.78
N ASP A 342 -28.32 -13.03 -24.92
CA ASP A 342 -28.45 -12.46 -23.58
C ASP A 342 -27.26 -12.87 -22.69
N ALA A 343 -26.82 -14.14 -22.77
CA ALA A 343 -25.63 -14.59 -22.04
C ALA A 343 -24.36 -13.84 -22.50
N ILE A 344 -24.22 -13.71 -23.86
CA ILE A 344 -23.08 -12.98 -24.45
C ILE A 344 -23.09 -11.50 -24.02
N THR A 345 -24.24 -10.83 -24.08
CA THR A 345 -24.33 -9.40 -23.73
C THR A 345 -24.11 -9.16 -22.25
N THR A 346 -24.54 -10.07 -21.36
CA THR A 346 -24.23 -10.02 -19.92
C THR A 346 -22.73 -10.14 -19.68
N GLN A 347 -22.07 -11.12 -20.29
CA GLN A 347 -20.61 -11.28 -20.18
C GLN A 347 -19.86 -10.07 -20.72
N LEU A 348 -20.33 -9.46 -21.82
CA LEU A 348 -19.72 -8.26 -22.39
C LEU A 348 -19.81 -7.03 -21.48
N VAL A 349 -20.81 -6.92 -20.60
CA VAL A 349 -20.88 -5.88 -19.57
C VAL A 349 -19.79 -6.10 -18.53
N GLU A 350 -19.67 -7.32 -18.00
CA GLU A 350 -18.64 -7.70 -17.01
C GLU A 350 -17.23 -7.46 -17.58
N ASP A 351 -16.96 -7.98 -18.78
CA ASP A 351 -15.70 -7.77 -19.49
C ASP A 351 -15.44 -6.28 -19.77
N GLY A 352 -16.49 -5.52 -20.06
CA GLY A 352 -16.41 -4.08 -20.31
C GLY A 352 -16.00 -3.29 -19.08
N VAL A 353 -16.60 -3.58 -17.92
CA VAL A 353 -16.22 -2.97 -16.63
C VAL A 353 -14.76 -3.28 -16.32
N LYS A 354 -14.35 -4.56 -16.47
CA LYS A 354 -12.96 -4.97 -16.26
C LYS A 354 -11.99 -4.25 -17.20
N LEU A 355 -12.30 -4.18 -18.50
CA LEU A 355 -11.44 -3.49 -19.46
C LEU A 355 -11.29 -1.99 -19.15
N PHE A 356 -12.33 -1.34 -18.63
CA PHE A 356 -12.25 0.06 -18.23
C PHE A 356 -11.45 0.23 -16.95
N ALA A 357 -11.56 -0.69 -15.98
CA ALA A 357 -10.72 -0.71 -14.79
C ALA A 357 -9.23 -0.94 -15.16
N ASP A 358 -8.95 -1.91 -16.06
CA ASP A 358 -7.59 -2.16 -16.54
C ASP A 358 -6.99 -0.94 -17.28
N ALA A 359 -7.81 -0.22 -18.04
CA ALA A 359 -7.38 1.02 -18.71
C ALA A 359 -7.14 2.15 -17.70
N ALA A 360 -7.97 2.26 -16.66
CA ALA A 360 -7.79 3.24 -15.60
C ALA A 360 -6.52 2.94 -14.77
N ASP A 361 -6.21 1.67 -14.47
CA ASP A 361 -4.96 1.30 -13.80
C ASP A 361 -3.74 1.72 -14.63
N LYS A 362 -3.75 1.49 -15.95
CA LYS A 362 -2.67 1.95 -16.84
C LYS A 362 -2.55 3.48 -16.88
N LEU A 363 -3.68 4.16 -16.94
CA LEU A 363 -3.74 5.62 -16.90
C LEU A 363 -3.16 6.16 -15.61
N TYR A 364 -3.59 5.64 -14.47
CA TYR A 364 -3.06 6.06 -13.16
C TYR A 364 -1.56 5.71 -13.02
N GLY A 365 -1.12 4.60 -13.60
CA GLY A 365 0.30 4.26 -13.69
C GLY A 365 1.10 5.30 -14.47
N ALA A 366 0.60 5.74 -15.63
CA ALA A 366 1.25 6.78 -16.42
C ALA A 366 1.30 8.13 -15.68
N VAL A 367 0.21 8.51 -15.01
CA VAL A 367 0.16 9.73 -14.19
C VAL A 367 1.10 9.64 -13.00
N ALA A 368 1.15 8.49 -12.30
CA ALA A 368 2.08 8.25 -11.20
C ALA A 368 3.54 8.38 -11.63
N HIS A 369 3.88 7.78 -12.76
CA HIS A 369 5.22 7.87 -13.35
C HIS A 369 5.62 9.32 -13.67
N LYS A 370 4.74 10.06 -14.37
CA LYS A 370 4.99 11.49 -14.69
C LYS A 370 5.07 12.35 -13.43
N ARG A 371 4.18 12.13 -12.45
CA ARG A 371 4.24 12.81 -11.14
C ARG A 371 5.59 12.56 -10.45
N ALA A 372 6.04 11.31 -10.40
CA ALA A 372 7.35 10.97 -9.82
C ALA A 372 8.50 11.65 -10.56
N THR A 373 8.43 11.74 -11.88
CA THR A 373 9.43 12.43 -12.73
C THR A 373 9.46 13.94 -12.44
N VAL A 374 8.31 14.60 -12.36
CA VAL A 374 8.21 16.03 -12.04
C VAL A 374 8.68 16.32 -10.61
N LEU A 375 8.35 15.47 -9.67
CA LEU A 375 8.81 15.54 -8.28
C LEU A 375 10.21 14.95 -8.07
N SER A 376 10.99 14.78 -9.14
CA SER A 376 12.34 14.20 -9.08
C SER A 376 13.19 14.88 -7.98
N GLY A 377 13.80 14.05 -7.09
CA GLY A 377 14.48 14.52 -5.88
C GLY A 377 13.56 14.81 -4.69
N GLY A 378 12.23 14.71 -4.84
CA GLY A 378 11.27 14.78 -3.74
C GLY A 378 10.68 13.42 -3.33
N ILE A 379 10.93 12.37 -4.12
CA ILE A 379 10.54 10.97 -3.85
C ILE A 379 11.80 10.11 -3.99
N ASP A 380 12.07 9.26 -2.99
CA ASP A 380 13.26 8.41 -2.97
C ASP A 380 13.15 7.27 -3.98
N ARG A 381 14.25 7.05 -4.71
CA ARG A 381 14.31 6.07 -5.80
C ARG A 381 14.45 4.65 -5.26
N GLN A 382 13.73 3.72 -5.88
CA GLN A 382 13.80 2.29 -5.60
C GLN A 382 14.11 1.52 -6.89
N THR A 383 14.99 0.54 -6.81
CA THR A 383 15.28 -0.40 -7.91
C THR A 383 15.33 -1.83 -7.37
N LEU A 384 14.81 -2.78 -8.12
CA LEU A 384 14.72 -4.18 -7.75
C LEU A 384 15.51 -5.05 -8.74
N SER A 385 16.47 -5.83 -8.23
CA SER A 385 17.23 -6.86 -8.96
C SER A 385 16.88 -8.22 -8.38
N LEU A 386 15.79 -8.85 -8.87
CA LEU A 386 15.19 -10.03 -8.23
C LEU A 386 15.59 -11.37 -8.87
N GLY A 387 16.22 -11.34 -10.03
CA GLY A 387 16.43 -12.54 -10.83
C GLY A 387 15.14 -13.04 -11.51
N SER A 388 15.26 -14.02 -12.40
CA SER A 388 14.14 -14.38 -13.29
C SER A 388 13.00 -15.15 -12.59
N SER A 389 13.29 -15.98 -11.57
CA SER A 389 12.24 -16.73 -10.85
C SER A 389 11.42 -15.81 -9.97
N LEU A 390 12.09 -15.14 -9.03
CA LEU A 390 11.44 -14.23 -8.08
C LEU A 390 10.77 -13.07 -8.80
N GLY A 391 11.39 -12.52 -9.87
CA GLY A 391 10.78 -11.46 -10.67
C GLY A 391 9.44 -11.87 -11.25
N LYS A 392 9.32 -13.08 -11.81
CA LYS A 392 8.04 -13.61 -12.32
C LYS A 392 7.01 -13.83 -11.21
N ALA A 393 7.44 -14.33 -10.05
CA ALA A 393 6.55 -14.52 -8.91
C ALA A 393 5.98 -13.17 -8.40
N VAL A 394 6.82 -12.14 -8.32
CA VAL A 394 6.42 -10.78 -7.96
C VAL A 394 5.46 -10.18 -8.99
N GLU A 395 5.75 -10.37 -10.28
CA GLU A 395 4.90 -9.91 -11.39
C GLU A 395 3.50 -10.57 -11.34
N ALA A 396 3.45 -11.90 -11.16
CA ALA A 396 2.20 -12.64 -11.04
C ALA A 396 1.39 -12.24 -9.79
N THR A 397 2.07 -12.08 -8.65
CA THR A 397 1.42 -11.63 -7.41
C THR A 397 0.94 -10.18 -7.54
N GLY A 398 1.71 -9.31 -8.20
CA GLY A 398 1.33 -7.93 -8.49
C GLY A 398 0.10 -7.84 -9.39
N GLU A 399 0.00 -8.71 -10.39
CA GLU A 399 -1.19 -8.79 -11.25
C GLU A 399 -2.43 -9.26 -10.46
N ASP A 400 -2.30 -10.26 -9.56
CA ASP A 400 -3.38 -10.65 -8.66
C ASP A 400 -3.81 -9.46 -7.76
N TRP A 401 -2.85 -8.71 -7.21
CA TRP A 401 -3.13 -7.52 -6.40
C TRP A 401 -3.88 -6.45 -7.17
N ARG A 402 -3.52 -6.24 -8.44
CA ARG A 402 -4.18 -5.30 -9.33
C ARG A 402 -5.61 -5.73 -9.65
N VAL A 403 -5.78 -6.96 -10.15
CA VAL A 403 -7.09 -7.50 -10.57
C VAL A 403 -8.06 -7.62 -9.40
N SER A 404 -7.56 -8.01 -8.21
CA SER A 404 -8.35 -8.14 -6.99
C SER A 404 -8.50 -6.81 -6.23
N ALA A 405 -8.04 -5.68 -6.78
CA ALA A 405 -8.08 -4.35 -6.19
C ALA A 405 -7.53 -4.27 -4.76
N LYS A 406 -6.52 -5.12 -4.42
CA LYS A 406 -6.06 -5.27 -3.03
C LYS A 406 -5.48 -3.98 -2.44
N ILE A 407 -4.86 -3.11 -3.26
CA ILE A 407 -4.37 -1.81 -2.78
C ILE A 407 -5.54 -0.93 -2.33
N ARG A 408 -6.58 -0.78 -3.14
CA ARG A 408 -7.79 -0.02 -2.77
C ARG A 408 -8.45 -0.58 -1.53
N ARG A 409 -8.59 -1.91 -1.47
CA ARG A 409 -9.17 -2.62 -0.31
C ARG A 409 -8.33 -2.43 0.96
N LEU A 410 -7.00 -2.40 0.86
CA LEU A 410 -6.11 -2.08 1.97
C LEU A 410 -6.40 -0.68 2.52
N TRP A 411 -6.49 0.33 1.64
CA TRP A 411 -6.81 1.70 2.02
C TRP A 411 -8.26 1.86 2.55
N GLN A 412 -9.18 1.02 2.09
CA GLN A 412 -10.56 0.92 2.61
C GLN A 412 -10.63 0.15 3.94
N LYS A 413 -9.49 -0.30 4.46
CA LYS A 413 -9.37 -1.08 5.70
C LYS A 413 -10.11 -2.43 5.63
N ASP A 414 -10.18 -3.05 4.46
CA ASP A 414 -10.80 -4.35 4.27
C ASP A 414 -9.88 -5.46 4.80
N LYS A 415 -10.24 -6.01 5.95
CA LYS A 415 -9.49 -7.10 6.61
C LYS A 415 -9.33 -8.37 5.78
N SER A 416 -10.19 -8.57 4.76
CA SER A 416 -10.12 -9.75 3.90
C SER A 416 -8.91 -9.72 2.93
N VAL A 417 -8.15 -8.64 2.89
CA VAL A 417 -6.83 -8.59 2.25
C VAL A 417 -5.84 -9.53 2.94
N TRP A 418 -6.03 -9.79 4.23
CA TRP A 418 -5.17 -10.65 5.07
C TRP A 418 -5.90 -11.92 5.52
N THR A 419 -6.06 -12.12 6.83
CA THR A 419 -6.72 -13.32 7.40
C THR A 419 -8.21 -13.14 7.65
N GLY A 420 -8.71 -11.92 7.60
CA GLY A 420 -10.10 -11.57 7.86
C GLY A 420 -10.47 -11.55 9.36
N SER A 421 -9.48 -11.48 10.25
CA SER A 421 -9.72 -11.49 11.70
C SER A 421 -10.04 -10.09 12.25
N ASP A 422 -9.05 -9.32 12.66
CA ASP A 422 -9.22 -8.00 13.27
C ASP A 422 -8.30 -6.93 12.70
N GLU A 423 -7.77 -7.15 11.50
CA GLU A 423 -6.80 -6.26 10.85
C GLU A 423 -7.37 -4.86 10.62
N ASP A 424 -8.67 -4.76 10.35
CA ASP A 424 -9.39 -3.49 10.17
C ASP A 424 -9.27 -2.52 11.35
N LYS A 425 -9.00 -3.04 12.55
CA LYS A 425 -8.84 -2.23 13.77
C LYS A 425 -7.47 -1.54 13.89
N TRP A 426 -6.49 -1.94 13.09
CA TRP A 426 -5.09 -1.58 13.29
C TRP A 426 -4.51 -0.70 12.17
N LEU A 427 -5.34 -0.13 11.30
CA LEU A 427 -4.94 0.58 10.09
C LEU A 427 -4.98 2.12 10.22
N GLY A 428 -4.91 2.65 11.44
CA GLY A 428 -4.84 4.11 11.67
C GLY A 428 -3.56 4.74 11.13
N TRP A 429 -2.46 4.00 11.07
CA TRP A 429 -1.17 4.46 10.57
C TRP A 429 -1.19 4.89 9.09
N LEU A 430 -2.08 4.36 8.26
CA LEU A 430 -2.24 4.76 6.86
C LEU A 430 -2.47 6.28 6.69
N THR A 431 -3.15 6.88 7.64
CA THR A 431 -3.56 8.30 7.55
C THR A 431 -3.01 9.18 8.67
N SER A 432 -2.30 8.59 9.66
CA SER A 432 -1.86 9.31 10.87
C SER A 432 -1.01 10.54 10.55
N VAL A 433 -0.07 10.42 9.62
CA VAL A 433 0.83 11.53 9.25
C VAL A 433 0.08 12.67 8.55
N ALA A 434 -0.97 12.36 7.79
CA ALA A 434 -1.81 13.37 7.13
C ALA A 434 -2.70 14.16 8.12
N HIS A 435 -3.00 13.57 9.28
CA HIS A 435 -3.79 14.18 10.34
C HIS A 435 -2.94 14.78 11.46
N ALA A 436 -1.61 14.76 11.34
CA ALA A 436 -0.71 15.30 12.34
C ALA A 436 -0.90 16.82 12.48
N ASP A 437 -1.14 17.29 13.72
CA ASP A 437 -1.27 18.73 14.01
C ASP A 437 0.11 19.40 14.08
N VAL A 438 0.62 19.79 12.90
CA VAL A 438 1.91 20.47 12.77
C VAL A 438 1.98 21.74 13.64
N THR A 439 0.86 22.45 13.83
CA THR A 439 0.80 23.67 14.62
C THR A 439 1.02 23.37 16.09
N ASP A 440 0.35 22.35 16.64
CA ASP A 440 0.53 21.94 18.04
C ASP A 440 1.96 21.48 18.32
N TYR A 441 2.58 20.71 17.40
CA TYR A 441 3.98 20.31 17.52
C TYR A 441 4.95 21.50 17.46
N ARG A 442 4.71 22.49 16.60
CA ARG A 442 5.50 23.72 16.52
C ARG A 442 5.40 24.54 17.82
N ASP A 443 4.21 24.68 18.37
CA ASP A 443 3.99 25.37 19.64
C ASP A 443 4.67 24.63 20.81
N TYR A 444 4.64 23.31 20.78
CA TYR A 444 5.35 22.48 21.74
C TYR A 444 6.88 22.68 21.62
N GLN A 445 7.44 22.65 20.42
CA GLN A 445 8.86 22.92 20.17
C GLN A 445 9.31 24.27 20.69
N GLN A 446 8.49 25.33 20.53
CA GLN A 446 8.79 26.66 21.06
C GLN A 446 8.85 26.65 22.61
N ARG A 447 8.01 25.86 23.26
CA ARG A 447 8.05 25.68 24.74
C ARG A 447 9.32 24.95 25.15
N VAL A 448 9.68 23.84 24.50
CA VAL A 448 10.93 23.09 24.77
C VAL A 448 12.14 24.02 24.66
N LYS A 449 12.21 24.79 23.58
CA LYS A 449 13.31 25.74 23.35
C LYS A 449 13.42 26.80 24.45
N LYS A 450 12.28 27.32 24.94
CA LYS A 450 12.24 28.30 26.05
C LYS A 450 12.68 27.72 27.38
N GLN A 451 12.46 26.45 27.64
CA GLN A 451 12.83 25.78 28.89
C GLN A 451 14.31 25.43 28.96
N ASN A 452 15.04 25.51 27.84
CA ASN A 452 16.48 25.32 27.72
C ASN A 452 17.02 24.06 28.40
N PHE A 453 16.31 22.93 28.20
CA PHE A 453 16.79 21.62 28.65
C PHE A 453 18.10 21.25 27.94
N SER A 454 19.05 20.64 28.70
CA SER A 454 20.26 20.09 28.11
C SER A 454 20.05 18.75 27.43
N ASP A 455 19.18 17.94 28.03
CA ASP A 455 18.93 16.55 27.65
C ASP A 455 17.41 16.22 27.64
N ALA A 456 17.04 15.26 26.83
CA ALA A 456 15.73 14.64 26.82
C ALA A 456 15.92 13.12 26.81
N VAL A 457 15.16 12.38 27.60
CA VAL A 457 15.24 10.93 27.68
C VAL A 457 13.89 10.30 27.35
N VAL A 458 13.87 9.42 26.37
CA VAL A 458 12.71 8.55 26.12
C VAL A 458 12.84 7.30 26.99
N LEU A 459 11.83 7.07 27.81
CA LEU A 459 11.66 5.84 28.61
C LEU A 459 10.59 5.00 27.91
N GLY A 460 10.99 4.07 27.05
CA GLY A 460 10.08 3.30 26.22
C GLY A 460 10.64 1.96 25.82
N MET A 461 9.80 1.12 25.18
CA MET A 461 10.21 -0.18 24.63
C MET A 461 9.61 -0.37 23.24
N GLY A 462 10.31 -1.09 22.36
CA GLY A 462 9.86 -1.42 21.03
C GLY A 462 9.45 -0.19 20.21
N GLY A 463 8.25 -0.11 19.68
CA GLY A 463 7.78 1.04 18.88
C GLY A 463 7.79 2.38 19.64
N SER A 464 7.86 2.37 20.98
CA SER A 464 8.00 3.58 21.80
C SER A 464 9.45 4.06 21.93
N SER A 465 10.44 3.28 21.49
CA SER A 465 11.87 3.60 21.59
C SER A 465 12.59 3.55 20.24
N LEU A 466 12.35 2.53 19.40
CA LEU A 466 13.14 2.28 18.19
C LEU A 466 12.97 3.38 17.13
N GLY A 467 11.73 3.79 16.85
CA GLY A 467 11.51 4.92 15.94
C GLY A 467 12.13 6.23 16.44
N PRO A 468 11.91 6.64 17.70
CA PRO A 468 12.64 7.74 18.34
C PRO A 468 14.17 7.63 18.27
N GLU A 469 14.74 6.44 18.42
CA GLU A 469 16.18 6.22 18.30
C GLU A 469 16.68 6.51 16.89
N VAL A 470 16.01 5.96 15.86
CA VAL A 470 16.36 6.28 14.47
C VAL A 470 16.38 7.79 14.23
N LEU A 471 15.34 8.50 14.69
CA LEU A 471 15.27 9.96 14.53
C LEU A 471 16.37 10.69 15.34
N ALA A 472 16.67 10.25 16.57
CA ALA A 472 17.73 10.83 17.40
C ALA A 472 19.12 10.68 16.77
N GLU A 473 19.46 9.47 16.30
CA GLU A 473 20.77 9.17 15.73
C GLU A 473 20.94 9.77 14.32
N THR A 474 19.86 9.77 13.51
CA THR A 474 19.87 10.36 12.16
C THR A 474 20.08 11.89 12.20
N PHE A 475 19.37 12.58 13.08
CA PHE A 475 19.40 14.06 13.11
C PHE A 475 20.39 14.64 14.14
N GLY A 476 20.79 13.86 15.13
CA GLY A 476 21.68 14.30 16.18
C GLY A 476 21.16 15.48 17.00
N LYS A 477 22.03 16.10 17.78
CA LYS A 477 21.70 17.28 18.60
C LYS A 477 21.48 18.51 17.74
N ARG A 478 20.30 19.15 17.87
CA ARG A 478 19.96 20.39 17.18
C ARG A 478 20.25 21.64 18.03
N PRO A 479 20.70 22.77 17.45
CA PRO A 479 20.97 24.00 18.19
C PRO A 479 19.72 24.53 18.92
N GLY A 480 19.86 24.76 20.23
CA GLY A 480 18.79 25.27 21.10
C GLY A 480 17.75 24.22 21.54
N PHE A 481 18.01 22.95 21.29
CA PHE A 481 17.20 21.83 21.74
C PHE A 481 18.03 20.83 22.55
N PRO A 482 17.40 20.02 23.42
CA PRO A 482 18.09 18.99 24.18
C PRO A 482 18.69 17.91 23.28
N LYS A 483 19.74 17.23 23.74
CA LYS A 483 20.17 15.97 23.17
C LYS A 483 19.14 14.89 23.54
N LEU A 484 18.66 14.14 22.55
CA LEU A 484 17.74 13.03 22.80
C LEU A 484 18.51 11.76 23.11
N HIS A 485 18.15 11.11 24.19
CA HIS A 485 18.65 9.81 24.62
C HIS A 485 17.50 8.82 24.68
N ILE A 486 17.80 7.56 24.42
CA ILE A 486 16.83 6.48 24.50
C ILE A 486 17.26 5.51 25.59
N LEU A 487 16.33 5.18 26.50
CA LEU A 487 16.51 4.11 27.46
C LEU A 487 15.40 3.07 27.28
N ASP A 488 15.81 1.89 26.85
CA ASP A 488 14.94 0.74 26.61
C ASP A 488 15.57 -0.56 27.18
N SER A 489 16.19 -0.44 28.34
CA SER A 489 16.85 -1.55 29.02
C SER A 489 16.59 -1.50 30.52
N THR A 490 16.53 -2.67 31.14
CA THR A 490 16.53 -2.87 32.59
C THR A 490 17.90 -3.27 33.08
N ASP A 491 18.94 -3.17 32.25
CA ASP A 491 20.32 -3.43 32.69
C ASP A 491 20.78 -2.32 33.65
N PRO A 492 21.26 -2.65 34.90
CA PRO A 492 21.66 -1.65 35.88
C PRO A 492 22.80 -0.75 35.42
N ALA A 493 23.74 -1.28 34.65
CA ALA A 493 24.87 -0.51 34.13
C ALA A 493 24.41 0.50 33.09
N GLN A 494 23.51 0.12 32.21
CA GLN A 494 22.96 1.01 31.19
C GLN A 494 22.16 2.17 31.80
N VAL A 495 21.30 1.88 32.81
CA VAL A 495 20.53 2.91 33.53
C VAL A 495 21.47 3.90 34.22
N ARG A 496 22.50 3.39 34.92
CA ARG A 496 23.48 4.23 35.66
C ARG A 496 24.37 5.05 34.72
N ASN A 497 24.80 4.47 33.60
CA ASN A 497 25.62 5.19 32.63
C ASN A 497 24.83 6.32 31.94
N LEU A 498 23.56 6.12 31.67
CA LEU A 498 22.69 7.19 31.21
C LEU A 498 22.53 8.29 32.27
N GLU A 499 22.26 7.92 33.53
CA GLU A 499 22.14 8.88 34.62
C GLU A 499 23.42 9.74 34.77
N ALA A 500 24.59 9.11 34.66
CA ALA A 500 25.87 9.80 34.73
C ALA A 500 26.16 10.71 33.52
N ALA A 501 25.51 10.45 32.37
CA ALA A 501 25.72 11.21 31.13
C ALA A 501 24.84 12.46 31.03
N ILE A 502 23.79 12.62 31.87
CA ILE A 502 22.82 13.68 31.81
C ILE A 502 22.86 14.57 33.10
N ASP A 503 22.39 15.81 32.95
CA ASP A 503 22.07 16.64 34.14
C ASP A 503 20.59 16.48 34.51
N ILE A 504 20.30 15.70 35.55
CA ILE A 504 18.96 15.36 36.03
C ILE A 504 18.09 16.62 36.22
N ALA A 505 18.65 17.71 36.72
CA ALA A 505 17.88 18.95 36.99
C ALA A 505 17.44 19.69 35.72
N SER A 506 18.21 19.52 34.63
CA SER A 506 17.92 20.16 33.33
C SER A 506 17.49 19.16 32.25
N THR A 507 17.06 17.97 32.61
CA THR A 507 16.57 16.91 31.71
C THR A 507 15.04 16.85 31.70
N VAL A 508 14.45 16.63 30.52
CA VAL A 508 13.05 16.27 30.36
C VAL A 508 12.92 14.79 30.01
N PHE A 509 12.00 14.09 30.67
CA PHE A 509 11.74 12.67 30.49
C PHE A 509 10.42 12.44 29.75
N ILE A 510 10.46 11.65 28.69
CA ILE A 510 9.30 11.25 27.88
C ILE A 510 8.98 9.80 28.20
N VAL A 511 7.98 9.57 29.05
CA VAL A 511 7.50 8.23 29.36
C VAL A 511 6.58 7.79 28.24
N SER A 512 7.02 6.80 27.46
CA SER A 512 6.35 6.36 26.25
C SER A 512 5.86 4.92 26.37
N SER A 513 4.55 4.73 26.51
CA SER A 513 3.92 3.41 26.62
C SER A 513 2.48 3.45 26.18
N LYS A 514 2.12 2.69 25.15
CA LYS A 514 0.78 2.67 24.55
C LYS A 514 -0.29 2.27 25.58
N SER A 515 -0.13 1.10 26.23
CA SER A 515 -1.07 0.59 27.24
C SER A 515 -0.83 1.16 28.63
N GLY A 516 0.35 1.74 28.89
CA GLY A 516 0.81 2.15 30.19
C GLY A 516 1.16 1.01 31.15
N GLY A 517 0.98 -0.26 30.75
CA GLY A 517 1.20 -1.45 31.58
C GLY A 517 2.55 -2.14 31.38
N THR A 518 3.42 -1.65 30.49
CA THR A 518 4.74 -2.23 30.23
C THR A 518 5.65 -2.01 31.43
N THR A 519 6.30 -3.08 31.89
CA THR A 519 7.12 -3.08 33.12
C THR A 519 8.29 -2.10 33.03
N GLU A 520 9.05 -2.18 31.97
CA GLU A 520 10.31 -1.45 31.80
C GLU A 520 10.12 0.08 31.85
N PRO A 521 9.24 0.71 31.05
CA PRO A 521 8.99 2.15 31.14
C PRO A 521 8.50 2.58 32.53
N ASN A 522 7.77 1.72 33.24
CA ASN A 522 7.28 2.03 34.57
C ASN A 522 8.41 2.04 35.59
N VAL A 523 9.28 1.00 35.61
CA VAL A 523 10.40 0.96 36.58
C VAL A 523 11.42 2.05 36.27
N MET A 524 11.73 2.35 35.03
CA MET A 524 12.58 3.46 34.62
C MET A 524 12.00 4.82 35.05
N LYS A 525 10.68 5.01 34.83
CA LYS A 525 9.96 6.22 35.26
C LYS A 525 10.03 6.33 36.81
N ASP A 526 9.78 5.27 37.55
CA ASP A 526 9.82 5.32 39.01
C ASP A 526 11.22 5.71 39.54
N TYR A 527 12.24 5.15 38.91
CA TYR A 527 13.64 5.49 39.22
C TYR A 527 13.95 6.96 38.95
N PHE A 528 13.77 7.42 37.74
CA PHE A 528 14.12 8.80 37.39
C PHE A 528 13.16 9.83 38.03
N PHE A 529 11.90 9.51 38.31
CA PHE A 529 11.03 10.39 39.08
C PHE A 529 11.54 10.61 40.51
N ALA A 530 12.06 9.58 41.18
CA ALA A 530 12.68 9.73 42.47
C ALA A 530 13.96 10.59 42.36
N ARG A 531 14.84 10.32 41.39
CA ARG A 531 16.07 11.10 41.17
C ARG A 531 15.81 12.58 40.88
N VAL A 532 14.79 12.88 40.03
CA VAL A 532 14.38 14.25 39.79
C VAL A 532 13.78 14.90 41.03
N SER A 533 12.98 14.14 41.81
CA SER A 533 12.42 14.64 43.07
C SER A 533 13.52 14.99 44.10
N GLU A 534 14.58 14.20 44.15
CA GLU A 534 15.77 14.51 44.98
C GLU A 534 16.51 15.78 44.51
N ALA A 535 16.62 15.96 43.16
CA ALA A 535 17.40 17.08 42.58
C ALA A 535 16.67 18.42 42.65
N ILE A 536 15.35 18.46 42.39
CA ILE A 536 14.58 19.74 42.26
C ILE A 536 13.36 19.83 43.18
N GLY A 537 13.10 18.84 44.02
CA GLY A 537 11.96 18.75 44.93
C GLY A 537 10.74 18.04 44.31
N ALA A 538 10.01 17.29 45.15
CA ALA A 538 8.92 16.43 44.76
C ALA A 538 7.76 17.17 44.05
N GLU A 539 7.48 18.41 44.46
CA GLU A 539 6.40 19.23 43.84
C GLU A 539 6.71 19.68 42.41
N GLN A 540 8.00 19.77 42.05
CA GLN A 540 8.46 20.20 40.74
C GLN A 540 8.79 19.05 39.81
N ALA A 541 8.92 17.85 40.35
CA ALA A 541 9.39 16.69 39.59
C ALA A 541 8.51 16.38 38.38
N GLY A 542 7.18 16.41 38.57
CA GLY A 542 6.22 16.14 37.48
C GLY A 542 6.40 17.06 36.26
N HIS A 543 6.85 18.29 36.48
CA HIS A 543 7.08 19.24 35.38
C HIS A 543 8.27 18.87 34.48
N ARG A 544 9.09 17.90 34.86
CA ARG A 544 10.17 17.31 34.03
C ARG A 544 9.72 16.08 33.23
N PHE A 545 8.46 15.67 33.36
CA PHE A 545 7.94 14.47 32.71
C PHE A 545 6.84 14.81 31.71
N LEU A 546 6.86 14.08 30.62
CA LEU A 546 5.82 14.02 29.59
C LEU A 546 5.34 12.59 29.48
N ALA A 547 4.10 12.38 29.10
CA ALA A 547 3.58 11.05 28.75
C ALA A 547 3.18 11.01 27.29
N VAL A 548 3.53 9.91 26.61
CA VAL A 548 2.98 9.53 25.30
C VAL A 548 2.27 8.19 25.47
N THR A 549 0.95 8.18 25.35
CA THR A 549 0.13 7.00 25.70
C THR A 549 -1.23 7.05 25.04
N ASP A 550 -1.95 5.90 25.01
CA ASP A 550 -3.33 5.88 24.53
C ASP A 550 -4.31 6.47 25.58
N PRO A 551 -5.44 7.04 25.13
CA PRO A 551 -6.50 7.50 26.03
C PRO A 551 -7.02 6.36 26.93
N GLY A 552 -7.24 6.65 28.19
CA GLY A 552 -7.74 5.68 29.18
C GLY A 552 -6.69 4.73 29.77
N SER A 553 -5.42 4.85 29.37
CA SER A 553 -4.32 4.00 29.83
C SER A 553 -4.01 4.18 31.31
N SER A 554 -3.26 3.22 31.88
CA SER A 554 -2.73 3.36 33.23
C SER A 554 -1.71 4.50 33.36
N LEU A 555 -0.93 4.76 32.32
CA LEU A 555 0.05 5.86 32.30
C LEU A 555 -0.64 7.23 32.31
N GLU A 556 -1.77 7.41 31.62
CA GLU A 556 -2.56 8.66 31.72
C GLU A 556 -2.95 8.97 33.16
N LYS A 557 -3.42 7.96 33.90
CA LYS A 557 -3.79 8.14 35.33
C LYS A 557 -2.58 8.50 36.20
N VAL A 558 -1.44 7.84 35.96
CA VAL A 558 -0.20 8.12 36.69
C VAL A 558 0.31 9.53 36.35
N ALA A 559 0.37 9.89 35.08
CA ALA A 559 0.83 11.20 34.62
C ALA A 559 -0.02 12.34 35.20
N THR A 560 -1.35 12.16 35.21
CA THR A 560 -2.28 13.12 35.82
C THR A 560 -2.03 13.26 37.31
N LYS A 561 -1.92 12.11 38.06
CA LYS A 561 -1.69 12.11 39.51
C LYS A 561 -0.34 12.73 39.92
N GLN A 562 0.72 12.46 39.10
CA GLN A 562 2.08 12.94 39.38
C GLN A 562 2.35 14.35 38.79
N GLY A 563 1.37 15.00 38.16
CA GLY A 563 1.47 16.36 37.62
C GLY A 563 2.46 16.48 36.46
N PHE A 564 2.46 15.54 35.52
CA PHE A 564 3.29 15.62 34.32
C PHE A 564 3.00 16.90 33.53
N ALA A 565 4.01 17.48 32.92
CA ALA A 565 3.89 18.75 32.20
C ALA A 565 2.90 18.67 31.03
N ARG A 566 2.82 17.52 30.36
CA ARG A 566 1.85 17.27 29.26
C ARG A 566 1.66 15.76 29.03
N ILE A 567 0.46 15.41 28.56
CA ILE A 567 0.13 14.10 28.04
C ILE A 567 -0.19 14.26 26.55
N PHE A 568 0.47 13.48 25.71
CA PHE A 568 0.18 13.35 24.28
C PHE A 568 -0.51 12.01 24.05
N PHE A 569 -1.66 12.06 23.40
CA PHE A 569 -2.44 10.86 23.15
C PHE A 569 -2.10 10.24 21.81
N GLY A 570 -1.83 8.92 21.82
CA GLY A 570 -1.75 8.10 20.63
C GLY A 570 -3.13 7.75 20.05
N ASP A 571 -3.12 7.13 18.89
CA ASP A 571 -4.31 6.56 18.28
C ASP A 571 -4.40 5.06 18.63
N PRO A 572 -5.48 4.60 19.30
CA PRO A 572 -5.65 3.18 19.64
C PRO A 572 -5.67 2.24 18.43
N SER A 573 -5.99 2.75 17.24
CA SER A 573 -6.00 1.97 16.00
C SER A 573 -4.62 1.80 15.34
N ILE A 574 -3.54 2.21 16.01
CA ILE A 574 -2.16 2.06 15.51
C ILE A 574 -1.41 1.09 16.43
N GLY A 575 -0.88 0.00 15.90
CA GLY A 575 0.01 -0.91 16.62
C GLY A 575 1.37 -0.25 16.96
N GLY A 576 2.03 -0.69 18.06
CA GLY A 576 3.29 -0.07 18.52
C GLY A 576 4.37 0.04 17.42
N ARG A 577 4.62 -1.03 16.67
CA ARG A 577 5.63 -1.06 15.59
C ARG A 577 5.29 -0.21 14.37
N TYR A 578 4.01 0.20 14.19
CA TYR A 578 3.53 1.11 13.15
C TYR A 578 3.36 2.55 13.64
N SER A 579 3.91 2.91 14.82
CA SER A 579 3.59 4.17 15.48
C SER A 579 4.64 5.28 15.29
N VAL A 580 5.70 5.06 14.52
CA VAL A 580 6.79 6.04 14.35
C VAL A 580 6.30 7.37 13.74
N LEU A 581 5.33 7.33 12.84
CA LEU A 581 4.69 8.51 12.24
C LEU A 581 3.43 8.97 12.99
N SER A 582 3.37 8.68 14.29
CA SER A 582 2.34 9.09 15.25
C SER A 582 2.97 9.85 16.42
N PRO A 583 2.22 10.29 17.45
CA PRO A 583 2.81 10.96 18.62
C PRO A 583 3.96 10.19 19.27
N PHE A 584 4.02 8.86 19.15
CA PHE A 584 5.11 8.05 19.71
C PHE A 584 6.48 8.34 19.08
N GLY A 585 6.55 8.68 17.79
CA GLY A 585 7.78 9.14 17.15
C GLY A 585 7.86 10.67 17.05
N LEU A 586 6.73 11.34 16.77
CA LEU A 586 6.71 12.78 16.50
C LEU A 586 6.96 13.66 17.75
N VAL A 587 6.53 13.23 18.96
CA VAL A 587 6.81 13.98 20.22
C VAL A 587 8.29 13.96 20.58
N PRO A 588 8.97 12.81 20.59
CA PRO A 588 10.44 12.78 20.75
C PRO A 588 11.17 13.63 19.68
N ALA A 589 10.76 13.50 18.41
CA ALA A 589 11.32 14.29 17.31
C ALA A 589 11.12 15.81 17.50
N ALA A 590 9.92 16.22 17.92
CA ALA A 590 9.64 17.61 18.29
C ALA A 590 10.52 18.08 19.45
N THR A 591 10.68 17.24 20.49
CA THR A 591 11.52 17.55 21.65
C THR A 591 12.99 17.73 21.23
N ALA A 592 13.48 16.92 20.28
CA ALA A 592 14.83 17.05 19.72
C ALA A 592 15.00 18.22 18.74
N GLY A 593 13.94 18.93 18.39
CA GLY A 593 13.98 20.09 17.48
C GLY A 593 14.05 19.72 16.00
N ILE A 594 13.60 18.52 15.61
CA ILE A 594 13.48 18.13 14.20
C ILE A 594 12.37 18.94 13.54
N ASP A 595 12.58 19.40 12.32
CA ASP A 595 11.56 20.14 11.57
C ASP A 595 10.44 19.18 11.12
N LEU A 596 9.39 19.09 11.95
CA LEU A 596 8.27 18.20 11.68
C LEU A 596 7.42 18.65 10.49
N ALA A 597 7.39 19.93 10.18
CA ALA A 597 6.66 20.41 9.01
C ALA A 597 7.29 19.85 7.73
N GLN A 598 8.61 19.94 7.60
CA GLN A 598 9.36 19.37 6.49
C GLN A 598 9.28 17.85 6.47
N LEU A 599 9.49 17.19 7.61
CA LEU A 599 9.42 15.73 7.72
C LEU A 599 8.04 15.21 7.23
N ILE A 600 6.95 15.80 7.70
CA ILE A 600 5.59 15.42 7.34
C ILE A 600 5.32 15.70 5.86
N GLU A 601 5.70 16.87 5.34
CA GLU A 601 5.53 17.22 3.93
C GLU A 601 6.22 16.21 3.00
N LEU A 602 7.49 15.87 3.30
CA LEU A 602 8.25 14.89 2.53
C LEU A 602 7.65 13.48 2.65
N THR A 603 7.22 13.09 3.85
CA THR A 603 6.56 11.79 4.08
C THR A 603 5.27 11.67 3.26
N LEU A 604 4.46 12.72 3.19
CA LEU A 604 3.21 12.73 2.43
C LEU A 604 3.41 12.45 0.95
N LYS A 605 4.57 12.76 0.37
CA LYS A 605 4.89 12.38 -1.02
C LYS A 605 4.92 10.87 -1.19
N MET A 606 5.52 10.15 -0.23
CA MET A 606 5.52 8.68 -0.24
C MET A 606 4.13 8.10 0.07
N VAL A 607 3.38 8.69 1.00
CA VAL A 607 1.98 8.29 1.27
C VAL A 607 1.16 8.33 -0.02
N ARG A 608 1.27 9.40 -0.80
CA ARG A 608 0.55 9.53 -2.09
C ARG A 608 1.10 8.58 -3.16
N SER A 609 2.41 8.29 -3.15
CA SER A 609 3.01 7.30 -4.07
C SER A 609 2.61 5.87 -3.73
N CYS A 610 2.20 5.62 -2.48
CA CYS A 610 1.64 4.34 -2.03
C CYS A 610 0.11 4.35 -1.97
N GLY A 611 -0.55 5.37 -2.53
CA GLY A 611 -1.98 5.58 -2.46
C GLY A 611 -2.83 4.52 -3.16
N PRO A 612 -4.17 4.55 -2.94
CA PRO A 612 -5.09 3.51 -3.38
C PRO A 612 -5.18 3.35 -4.91
N ASP A 613 -4.88 4.42 -5.64
CA ASP A 613 -5.01 4.48 -7.10
C ASP A 613 -3.65 4.35 -7.82
N VAL A 614 -2.58 4.05 -7.09
CA VAL A 614 -1.27 3.77 -7.68
C VAL A 614 -1.14 2.26 -7.90
N PRO A 615 -1.05 1.79 -9.15
CA PRO A 615 -0.98 0.35 -9.44
C PRO A 615 0.31 -0.26 -8.89
N PRO A 616 0.33 -1.60 -8.66
CA PRO A 616 1.47 -2.28 -8.03
C PRO A 616 2.83 -1.96 -8.65
N GLN A 617 2.89 -1.80 -9.97
CA GLN A 617 4.12 -1.55 -10.73
C GLN A 617 4.73 -0.16 -10.49
N GLU A 618 3.92 0.80 -10.06
CA GLU A 618 4.35 2.18 -9.78
C GLU A 618 4.31 2.52 -8.27
N ASN A 619 3.90 1.56 -7.43
CA ASN A 619 3.72 1.76 -5.99
C ASN A 619 4.94 1.22 -5.22
N PRO A 620 5.82 2.09 -4.71
CA PRO A 620 7.10 1.64 -4.14
C PRO A 620 6.95 0.78 -2.89
N GLY A 621 6.00 1.08 -2.01
CA GLY A 621 5.75 0.26 -0.81
C GLY A 621 5.18 -1.11 -1.17
N VAL A 622 4.24 -1.16 -2.12
CA VAL A 622 3.65 -2.43 -2.59
C VAL A 622 4.71 -3.27 -3.31
N GLN A 623 5.52 -2.70 -4.18
CA GLN A 623 6.60 -3.42 -4.87
C GLN A 623 7.57 -4.09 -3.88
N LEU A 624 8.02 -3.35 -2.86
CA LEU A 624 8.90 -3.89 -1.83
C LEU A 624 8.22 -5.03 -1.06
N GLY A 625 6.95 -4.84 -0.67
CA GLY A 625 6.20 -5.85 0.08
C GLY A 625 5.91 -7.12 -0.72
N LEU A 626 5.57 -6.99 -2.00
CA LEU A 626 5.41 -8.12 -2.92
C LEU A 626 6.73 -8.90 -3.08
N ALA A 627 7.84 -8.16 -3.22
CA ALA A 627 9.16 -8.78 -3.34
C ALA A 627 9.58 -9.53 -2.07
N MET A 628 9.38 -8.93 -0.89
CA MET A 628 9.66 -9.57 0.40
C MET A 628 8.76 -10.79 0.63
N GLY A 629 7.46 -10.66 0.39
CA GLY A 629 6.50 -11.75 0.59
C GLY A 629 6.74 -12.93 -0.35
N ALA A 630 6.94 -12.66 -1.65
CA ALA A 630 7.25 -13.69 -2.64
C ALA A 630 8.60 -14.36 -2.36
N ALA A 631 9.63 -13.60 -1.95
CA ALA A 631 10.92 -14.15 -1.53
C ALA A 631 10.77 -15.12 -0.35
N GLY A 632 9.97 -14.74 0.66
CA GLY A 632 9.67 -15.61 1.80
C GLY A 632 8.98 -16.91 1.40
N LEU A 633 8.05 -16.88 0.43
CA LEU A 633 7.39 -18.07 -0.11
C LEU A 633 8.35 -18.97 -0.91
N GLU A 634 9.39 -18.42 -1.53
CA GLU A 634 10.45 -19.16 -2.21
C GLU A 634 11.57 -19.63 -1.25
N GLY A 635 11.44 -19.45 0.07
CA GLY A 635 12.45 -19.83 1.06
C GLY A 635 13.61 -18.84 1.20
N ARG A 636 13.45 -17.62 0.67
CA ARG A 636 14.38 -16.51 0.88
C ARG A 636 13.84 -15.59 1.97
N ASP A 637 13.77 -16.14 3.16
CA ASP A 637 13.09 -15.53 4.30
C ASP A 637 14.04 -14.70 5.21
N LYS A 638 15.36 -14.65 4.91
CA LYS A 638 16.33 -13.86 5.68
C LYS A 638 16.54 -12.51 4.99
N VAL A 639 15.83 -11.49 5.49
CA VAL A 639 15.85 -10.12 4.95
C VAL A 639 17.01 -9.34 5.56
N THR A 640 18.10 -9.20 4.80
CA THR A 640 19.28 -8.45 5.24
C THR A 640 19.16 -6.98 4.89
N ILE A 641 19.18 -6.11 5.91
CA ILE A 641 19.04 -4.67 5.79
C ILE A 641 20.42 -4.04 5.90
N LEU A 642 20.84 -3.36 4.84
CA LEU A 642 22.11 -2.66 4.75
C LEU A 642 21.83 -1.16 4.78
N SER A 643 22.05 -0.51 5.91
CA SER A 643 21.82 0.93 6.09
C SER A 643 23.14 1.71 6.03
N SER A 644 23.16 2.87 5.33
CA SER A 644 24.33 3.73 5.34
C SER A 644 24.55 4.43 6.69
N ASN A 645 25.76 4.95 6.92
CA ASN A 645 26.18 5.44 8.24
C ASN A 645 25.25 6.50 8.85
N LYS A 646 24.72 7.42 8.04
CA LYS A 646 23.83 8.51 8.52
C LYS A 646 22.48 8.00 9.03
N ILE A 647 22.08 6.80 8.60
CA ILE A 647 20.79 6.19 8.92
C ILE A 647 20.95 4.76 9.44
N LYS A 648 22.11 4.46 10.03
CA LYS A 648 22.51 3.09 10.45
C LYS A 648 21.50 2.42 11.39
N ASP A 649 20.80 3.20 12.21
CA ASP A 649 19.86 2.66 13.20
C ASP A 649 18.47 2.36 12.59
N PHE A 650 18.23 2.72 11.30
CA PHE A 650 16.98 2.41 10.59
C PHE A 650 16.71 0.90 10.57
N GLY A 651 17.76 0.09 10.42
CA GLY A 651 17.64 -1.36 10.38
C GLY A 651 17.03 -1.93 11.66
N ALA A 652 17.40 -1.43 12.83
CA ALA A 652 16.85 -1.89 14.11
C ALA A 652 15.34 -1.63 14.27
N TRP A 653 14.82 -0.51 13.73
CA TRP A 653 13.39 -0.25 13.66
C TRP A 653 12.69 -1.16 12.65
N ALA A 654 13.26 -1.31 11.46
CA ALA A 654 12.71 -2.16 10.40
C ALA A 654 12.71 -3.64 10.84
N GLU A 655 13.70 -4.04 11.62
CA GLU A 655 13.79 -5.37 12.24
C GLU A 655 12.59 -5.67 13.14
N GLN A 656 12.21 -4.72 14.01
CA GLN A 656 10.98 -4.86 14.78
C GLN A 656 9.76 -4.95 13.87
N LEU A 657 9.64 -4.02 12.93
CA LEU A 657 8.48 -3.95 12.06
C LEU A 657 8.26 -5.27 11.32
N ILE A 658 9.30 -5.82 10.70
CA ILE A 658 9.22 -7.05 9.90
C ILE A 658 9.03 -8.28 10.78
N ALA A 659 9.86 -8.46 11.82
CA ALA A 659 9.85 -9.66 12.67
C ALA A 659 8.54 -9.81 13.45
N GLU A 660 8.09 -8.74 14.10
CA GLU A 660 6.88 -8.77 14.93
C GLU A 660 5.60 -8.87 14.06
N SER A 661 5.62 -8.34 12.83
CA SER A 661 4.50 -8.43 11.92
C SER A 661 4.40 -9.77 11.21
N THR A 662 5.51 -10.40 10.85
CA THR A 662 5.51 -11.60 9.99
C THR A 662 5.78 -12.90 10.73
N GLY A 663 6.49 -12.87 11.88
CA GLY A 663 6.95 -14.06 12.59
C GLY A 663 5.88 -14.75 13.43
N LYS A 664 4.94 -15.45 12.78
CA LYS A 664 3.84 -16.16 13.49
C LYS A 664 3.32 -17.34 12.66
N ASP A 665 2.61 -18.25 13.32
CA ASP A 665 2.03 -19.44 12.70
C ASP A 665 3.05 -20.35 11.98
N GLY A 666 4.30 -20.37 12.47
CA GLY A 666 5.40 -21.12 11.86
C GLY A 666 5.92 -20.50 10.56
N LYS A 667 5.52 -19.30 10.22
CA LYS A 667 5.94 -18.51 9.05
C LYS A 667 6.67 -17.25 9.49
N GLY A 668 7.24 -16.54 8.53
CA GLY A 668 7.74 -15.19 8.73
C GLY A 668 9.05 -14.91 8.01
N LEU A 669 9.36 -13.62 7.99
CA LEU A 669 10.63 -13.10 7.53
C LEU A 669 11.51 -12.85 8.75
N ILE A 670 12.76 -13.26 8.67
CA ILE A 670 13.76 -13.02 9.69
C ILE A 670 14.63 -11.85 9.23
N PRO A 671 14.43 -10.65 9.76
CA PRO A 671 15.27 -9.51 9.42
C PRO A 671 16.66 -9.66 10.02
N ILE A 672 17.65 -9.22 9.29
CA ILE A 672 19.07 -9.26 9.67
C ILE A 672 19.59 -7.84 9.56
N ASP A 673 19.73 -7.18 10.69
CA ASP A 673 20.32 -5.84 10.78
C ASP A 673 21.78 -5.89 11.23
N GLY A 674 22.56 -4.87 10.87
CA GLY A 674 23.95 -4.65 11.32
C GLY A 674 24.97 -5.68 10.80
N GLU A 675 24.61 -6.62 9.97
CA GLU A 675 25.54 -7.58 9.37
C GLU A 675 26.38 -6.91 8.28
N THR A 676 27.70 -6.86 8.46
CA THR A 676 28.61 -6.22 7.51
C THR A 676 28.60 -6.95 6.17
N LEU A 677 28.43 -6.18 5.07
CA LEU A 677 28.41 -6.70 3.71
C LEU A 677 29.77 -7.35 3.33
N SER A 678 29.70 -8.59 2.88
CA SER A 678 30.87 -9.43 2.54
C SER A 678 30.75 -10.04 1.12
N ASP A 679 31.65 -10.96 0.79
CA ASP A 679 31.62 -11.68 -0.47
C ASP A 679 30.40 -12.62 -0.55
N PRO A 680 29.83 -12.84 -1.76
CA PRO A 680 28.65 -13.69 -1.94
C PRO A 680 28.78 -15.12 -1.39
N ALA A 681 30.00 -15.65 -1.35
CA ALA A 681 30.28 -17.01 -0.90
C ALA A 681 29.91 -17.31 0.56
N VAL A 682 29.80 -16.28 1.40
CA VAL A 682 29.46 -16.46 2.84
C VAL A 682 27.96 -16.48 3.10
N TYR A 683 27.15 -16.20 2.08
CA TYR A 683 25.69 -16.10 2.22
C TYR A 683 24.97 -17.37 1.70
N GLY A 684 23.99 -17.84 2.46
CA GLY A 684 23.08 -18.89 2.02
C GLY A 684 22.12 -18.40 0.93
N HIS A 685 21.49 -19.32 0.21
CA HIS A 685 20.49 -18.99 -0.82
C HIS A 685 19.20 -18.40 -0.27
N ASP A 686 19.00 -18.42 1.02
CA ASP A 686 17.84 -17.94 1.76
C ASP A 686 17.82 -16.43 2.00
N ARG A 687 18.81 -15.70 1.47
CA ARG A 687 18.98 -14.24 1.65
C ARG A 687 18.18 -13.43 0.64
N PHE A 688 17.64 -12.31 1.15
CA PHE A 688 17.06 -11.21 0.41
C PHE A 688 17.67 -9.90 0.94
N PHE A 689 18.28 -9.09 0.08
CA PHE A 689 19.01 -7.89 0.50
C PHE A 689 18.23 -6.62 0.22
N ILE A 690 18.21 -5.69 1.18
CA ILE A 690 17.71 -4.32 1.02
C ILE A 690 18.84 -3.37 1.37
N ASP A 691 19.31 -2.61 0.37
CA ASP A 691 20.33 -1.57 0.53
C ASP A 691 19.62 -0.21 0.61
N LEU A 692 19.71 0.44 1.75
CA LEU A 692 19.14 1.75 2.03
C LEU A 692 20.26 2.76 2.36
N ARG A 693 20.37 3.82 1.53
CA ARG A 693 21.44 4.81 1.72
C ARG A 693 21.01 6.22 1.30
N THR A 694 21.70 7.23 1.81
CA THR A 694 21.59 8.59 1.29
C THR A 694 22.45 8.79 0.04
N GLU A 695 22.01 9.67 -0.86
CA GLU A 695 22.66 9.91 -2.16
C GLU A 695 24.10 10.39 -1.99
N ASP A 696 24.39 11.14 -0.93
CA ASP A 696 25.73 11.66 -0.61
C ASP A 696 26.66 10.65 0.08
N GLU A 697 26.17 9.44 0.41
CA GLU A 697 26.97 8.32 0.92
C GLU A 697 27.22 7.23 -0.14
N ALA A 698 27.23 7.62 -1.43
CA ALA A 698 27.58 6.69 -2.51
C ALA A 698 28.98 6.12 -2.34
N ASP A 699 29.12 4.78 -2.30
CA ASP A 699 30.38 4.07 -2.17
C ASP A 699 30.54 3.06 -3.31
N PRO A 700 31.50 3.29 -4.26
CA PRO A 700 31.74 2.37 -5.35
C PRO A 700 32.16 0.96 -4.90
N GLY A 701 32.84 0.83 -3.76
CA GLY A 701 33.24 -0.48 -3.20
C GLY A 701 32.03 -1.27 -2.72
N HIS A 702 31.10 -0.61 -2.03
CA HIS A 702 29.83 -1.17 -1.61
C HIS A 702 28.97 -1.57 -2.83
N ASP A 703 28.87 -0.68 -3.83
CA ASP A 703 28.15 -0.96 -5.09
C ASP A 703 28.70 -2.19 -5.84
N GLN A 704 30.04 -2.36 -5.82
CA GLN A 704 30.66 -3.54 -6.42
C GLN A 704 30.28 -4.83 -5.70
N LYS A 705 30.23 -4.82 -4.37
CA LYS A 705 29.79 -5.99 -3.58
C LYS A 705 28.31 -6.32 -3.81
N LEU A 706 27.43 -5.31 -3.86
CA LEU A 706 26.01 -5.51 -4.18
C LEU A 706 25.85 -6.12 -5.58
N LYS A 707 26.63 -5.64 -6.57
CA LYS A 707 26.61 -6.20 -7.92
C LYS A 707 27.11 -7.65 -7.95
N ALA A 708 28.08 -8.00 -7.10
CA ALA A 708 28.55 -9.37 -6.96
C ALA A 708 27.46 -10.28 -6.38
N LEU A 709 26.66 -9.80 -5.40
CA LEU A 709 25.51 -10.53 -4.87
C LEU A 709 24.45 -10.80 -5.95
N GLU A 710 24.13 -9.79 -6.77
CA GLU A 710 23.19 -9.96 -7.89
C GLU A 710 23.69 -10.99 -8.90
N GLN A 711 24.98 -10.96 -9.24
CA GLN A 711 25.61 -11.92 -10.14
C GLN A 711 25.64 -13.35 -9.58
N ALA A 712 25.70 -13.48 -8.25
CA ALA A 712 25.58 -14.75 -7.54
C ALA A 712 24.14 -15.25 -7.40
N GLY A 713 23.13 -14.46 -7.85
CA GLY A 713 21.73 -14.82 -7.84
C GLY A 713 20.96 -14.43 -6.56
N HIS A 714 21.54 -13.57 -5.73
CA HIS A 714 20.80 -13.00 -4.61
C HIS A 714 19.91 -11.83 -5.07
N PRO A 715 18.65 -11.77 -4.63
CA PRO A 715 17.81 -10.62 -4.87
C PRO A 715 18.30 -9.42 -4.05
N VAL A 716 18.37 -8.27 -4.72
CA VAL A 716 18.82 -7.00 -4.12
C VAL A 716 17.82 -5.89 -4.46
N VAL A 717 17.32 -5.20 -3.45
CA VAL A 717 16.55 -3.97 -3.57
C VAL A 717 17.43 -2.81 -3.14
N ARG A 718 17.54 -1.77 -3.98
CA ARG A 718 18.27 -0.55 -3.63
C ARG A 718 17.29 0.59 -3.46
N ILE A 719 17.41 1.31 -2.35
CA ILE A 719 16.65 2.52 -2.04
C ILE A 719 17.65 3.64 -1.79
N VAL A 720 17.55 4.70 -2.58
CA VAL A 720 18.45 5.85 -2.49
C VAL A 720 17.63 7.07 -2.04
N MET A 721 17.84 7.46 -0.80
CA MET A 721 17.25 8.66 -0.20
C MET A 721 18.00 9.91 -0.68
N LYS A 722 17.27 10.97 -1.00
CA LYS A 722 17.87 12.25 -1.38
C LYS A 722 18.70 12.88 -0.25
N SER A 723 18.20 12.79 0.98
CA SER A 723 18.85 13.24 2.21
C SER A 723 18.22 12.57 3.43
N ILE A 724 18.82 12.76 4.60
CA ILE A 724 18.26 12.29 5.87
C ILE A 724 16.86 12.86 6.16
N ASP A 725 16.49 14.02 5.62
CA ASP A 725 15.16 14.62 5.81
C ASP A 725 14.03 13.76 5.19
N HIS A 726 14.39 12.86 4.28
CA HIS A 726 13.46 11.93 3.64
C HIS A 726 13.17 10.67 4.48
N ILE A 727 13.78 10.51 5.67
CA ILE A 727 13.63 9.28 6.48
C ILE A 727 12.16 8.89 6.74
N GLY A 728 11.26 9.88 6.83
CA GLY A 728 9.83 9.65 6.97
C GLY A 728 9.19 8.91 5.79
N GLN A 729 9.73 9.08 4.56
CA GLN A 729 9.29 8.31 3.40
C GLN A 729 9.56 6.83 3.58
N GLU A 730 10.74 6.50 4.11
CA GLU A 730 11.15 5.12 4.28
C GLU A 730 10.39 4.43 5.43
N PHE A 731 10.07 5.16 6.50
CA PHE A 731 9.15 4.65 7.50
C PHE A 731 7.82 4.21 6.87
N PHE A 732 7.17 5.07 6.10
CA PHE A 732 5.89 4.74 5.48
C PHE A 732 6.01 3.66 4.40
N ARG A 733 7.06 3.68 3.57
CA ARG A 733 7.34 2.64 2.57
C ARG A 733 7.44 1.26 3.20
N PHE A 734 8.20 1.13 4.29
CA PHE A 734 8.38 -0.14 5.00
C PHE A 734 7.13 -0.58 5.75
N GLU A 735 6.32 0.34 6.28
CA GLU A 735 5.01 0.02 6.87
C GLU A 735 4.07 -0.61 5.83
N ILE A 736 3.92 0.01 4.64
CA ILE A 736 3.16 -0.57 3.53
C ILE A 736 3.75 -1.91 3.09
N ALA A 737 5.07 -1.97 2.89
CA ALA A 737 5.74 -3.18 2.43
C ALA A 737 5.53 -4.36 3.39
N THR A 738 5.61 -4.11 4.70
CA THR A 738 5.41 -5.15 5.72
C THR A 738 3.95 -5.63 5.77
N ALA A 739 2.99 -4.70 5.66
CA ALA A 739 1.57 -5.05 5.59
C ALA A 739 1.26 -5.89 4.33
N VAL A 740 1.84 -5.53 3.18
CA VAL A 740 1.71 -6.27 1.92
C VAL A 740 2.38 -7.65 2.01
N ALA A 741 3.61 -7.73 2.54
CA ALA A 741 4.29 -9.01 2.73
C ALA A 741 3.49 -9.95 3.65
N GLY A 742 2.88 -9.41 4.72
CA GLY A 742 1.98 -10.17 5.60
C GLY A 742 0.79 -10.75 4.85
N ALA A 743 0.18 -9.98 3.95
CA ALA A 743 -0.91 -10.46 3.10
C ALA A 743 -0.46 -11.56 2.13
N VAL A 744 0.72 -11.41 1.51
CA VAL A 744 1.30 -12.44 0.60
C VAL A 744 1.61 -13.72 1.36
N LEU A 745 2.13 -13.64 2.58
CA LEU A 745 2.41 -14.79 3.45
C LEU A 745 1.14 -15.40 4.05
N GLY A 746 -0.01 -14.72 3.97
CA GLY A 746 -1.29 -15.17 4.51
C GLY A 746 -1.32 -15.17 6.03
N ILE A 747 -0.85 -14.09 6.66
CA ILE A 747 -0.80 -13.87 8.11
C ILE A 747 -1.39 -12.51 8.49
N ASN A 748 -1.82 -12.34 9.75
CA ASN A 748 -2.20 -11.04 10.29
C ASN A 748 -0.95 -10.25 10.71
N PRO A 749 -0.56 -9.15 10.02
CA PRO A 749 0.69 -8.43 10.32
C PRO A 749 0.57 -7.46 11.50
N PHE A 750 -0.57 -7.37 12.16
CA PHE A 750 -0.84 -6.34 13.17
C PHE A 750 -0.95 -6.87 14.60
N ASN A 751 -1.17 -8.17 14.80
CA ASN A 751 -1.16 -8.80 16.11
C ASN A 751 0.22 -9.35 16.50
N GLN A 752 0.41 -9.75 17.77
CA GLN A 752 1.65 -10.33 18.31
C GLN A 752 1.34 -11.35 19.43
N PRO A 753 0.80 -12.54 19.07
CA PRO A 753 0.31 -13.49 20.08
C PRO A 753 1.41 -14.13 20.95
N ASP A 754 2.66 -14.19 20.46
CA ASP A 754 3.73 -14.96 21.12
C ASP A 754 4.57 -14.14 22.12
N VAL A 755 4.50 -12.81 22.06
CA VAL A 755 5.23 -11.91 22.98
C VAL A 755 4.67 -11.99 24.41
N GLU A 756 3.37 -12.22 24.59
CA GLU A 756 2.72 -12.21 25.89
C GLU A 756 3.17 -13.40 26.78
N ALA A 757 3.54 -14.54 26.18
CA ALA A 757 4.02 -15.72 26.92
C ALA A 757 5.26 -15.40 27.79
N ALA A 758 6.27 -14.72 27.22
CA ALA A 758 7.47 -14.32 27.96
C ALA A 758 7.16 -13.31 29.07
N LYS A 759 6.23 -12.37 28.84
CA LYS A 759 5.78 -11.41 29.86
C LYS A 759 5.06 -12.09 31.04
N ILE A 760 4.28 -13.14 30.78
CA ILE A 760 3.63 -13.93 31.83
C ILE A 760 4.72 -14.59 32.70
N LYS A 761 5.67 -15.29 32.09
CA LYS A 761 6.79 -15.93 32.82
C LYS A 761 7.61 -14.92 33.63
N THR A 762 7.92 -13.77 33.07
CA THR A 762 8.64 -12.69 33.78
C THR A 762 7.85 -12.23 35.01
N ARG A 763 6.52 -12.02 34.88
CA ARG A 763 5.65 -11.64 36.00
C ARG A 763 5.60 -12.72 37.10
N GLU A 764 5.56 -14.00 36.72
CA GLU A 764 5.59 -15.11 37.68
C GLU A 764 6.89 -15.14 38.47
N LEU A 765 8.04 -14.96 37.76
CA LEU A 765 9.37 -14.95 38.39
C LEU A 765 9.55 -13.75 39.34
N THR A 766 9.15 -12.56 38.90
CA THR A 766 9.22 -11.36 39.76
C THR A 766 8.28 -11.46 40.95
N ALA A 767 7.06 -12.01 40.78
CA ALA A 767 6.14 -12.24 41.88
C ALA A 767 6.68 -13.29 42.89
N ALA A 768 7.41 -14.31 42.42
CA ALA A 768 8.09 -15.26 43.30
C ALA A 768 9.19 -14.55 44.12
N PHE A 769 9.99 -13.69 43.46
CA PHE A 769 11.01 -12.88 44.14
C PHE A 769 10.38 -11.97 45.21
N GLU A 770 9.30 -11.29 44.93
CA GLU A 770 8.60 -10.41 45.88
C GLU A 770 8.18 -11.16 47.15
N LYS A 771 7.82 -12.46 47.05
CA LYS A 771 7.44 -13.33 48.17
C LYS A 771 8.63 -13.87 48.93
N THR A 772 9.67 -14.33 48.24
CA THR A 772 10.77 -15.15 48.86
C THR A 772 12.05 -14.36 49.04
N GLY A 773 12.24 -13.24 48.34
CA GLY A 773 13.49 -12.47 48.29
C GLY A 773 14.58 -13.08 47.40
N SER A 774 14.24 -14.12 46.60
CA SER A 774 15.14 -14.73 45.63
C SER A 774 14.35 -15.27 44.43
N LEU A 775 14.96 -15.27 43.24
CA LEU A 775 14.40 -15.99 42.10
C LEU A 775 14.45 -17.52 42.39
N PRO A 776 13.49 -18.30 41.86
CA PRO A 776 13.51 -19.76 41.96
C PRO A 776 14.88 -20.31 41.51
N PRO A 777 15.46 -21.32 42.17
CA PRO A 777 16.76 -21.87 41.80
C PRO A 777 16.70 -22.55 40.40
N GLU A 778 17.79 -22.44 39.65
CA GLU A 778 18.01 -23.20 38.41
C GLU A 778 19.28 -24.06 38.57
N MET A 779 19.29 -25.20 37.86
CA MET A 779 20.45 -26.07 37.85
C MET A 779 21.15 -26.05 36.49
N PRO A 780 22.40 -25.60 36.42
CA PRO A 780 23.13 -25.64 35.16
C PRO A 780 23.40 -27.09 34.72
N VAL A 781 23.41 -27.36 33.43
CA VAL A 781 23.80 -28.66 32.86
C VAL A 781 25.32 -28.88 32.93
N VAL A 782 26.11 -27.75 32.97
CA VAL A 782 27.54 -27.69 33.22
C VAL A 782 27.83 -26.41 34.00
N SER A 783 28.73 -26.54 34.99
CA SER A 783 29.25 -25.40 35.72
C SER A 783 30.78 -25.40 35.71
N THR A 784 31.38 -24.32 35.26
CA THR A 784 32.82 -24.09 35.23
C THR A 784 33.19 -22.92 36.17
N ALA A 785 34.45 -22.60 36.29
CA ALA A 785 34.89 -21.42 37.06
C ALA A 785 34.43 -20.09 36.45
N SER A 786 34.28 -20.05 35.12
CA SER A 786 34.01 -18.81 34.36
C SER A 786 32.59 -18.73 33.75
N ALA A 787 31.86 -19.87 33.66
CA ALA A 787 30.53 -19.87 33.08
C ALA A 787 29.67 -21.02 33.57
N ASP A 788 28.37 -20.79 33.64
CA ASP A 788 27.33 -21.82 33.79
C ASP A 788 26.54 -21.99 32.47
N ILE A 789 26.22 -23.23 32.11
CA ILE A 789 25.48 -23.56 30.90
C ILE A 789 24.09 -24.08 31.28
N TYR A 790 23.05 -23.54 30.65
CA TYR A 790 21.67 -23.93 30.87
C TYR A 790 21.02 -24.33 29.56
N THR A 791 20.22 -25.38 29.59
CA THR A 791 19.31 -25.75 28.51
C THR A 791 18.28 -26.77 29.06
N ASP A 792 17.22 -27.05 28.32
CA ASP A 792 16.26 -28.10 28.70
C ASP A 792 16.79 -29.51 28.43
N ASP A 793 16.10 -30.50 28.98
CA ASP A 793 16.49 -31.91 28.88
C ASP A 793 16.63 -32.44 27.45
N ASN A 794 15.73 -31.99 26.53
CA ASN A 794 15.73 -32.41 25.12
C ASN A 794 16.95 -31.84 24.37
N ASN A 795 17.21 -30.54 24.55
CA ASN A 795 18.39 -29.89 23.99
C ASN A 795 19.67 -30.49 24.60
N ALA A 796 19.70 -30.71 25.93
CA ALA A 796 20.86 -31.30 26.61
C ALA A 796 21.17 -32.72 26.08
N ALA A 797 20.15 -33.54 25.89
CA ALA A 797 20.31 -34.89 25.32
C ALA A 797 20.89 -34.86 23.92
N ALA A 798 20.31 -33.98 23.05
CA ALA A 798 20.76 -33.83 21.66
C ALA A 798 22.23 -33.32 21.59
N LEU A 799 22.59 -32.34 22.42
CA LEU A 799 23.94 -31.79 22.45
C LEU A 799 24.99 -32.81 22.98
N ARG A 800 24.64 -33.58 24.01
CA ARG A 800 25.52 -34.68 24.50
C ARG A 800 25.73 -35.77 23.44
N GLN A 801 24.66 -36.11 22.71
CA GLN A 801 24.74 -37.06 21.58
C GLN A 801 25.68 -36.51 20.48
N ALA A 802 25.72 -35.22 20.29
CA ALA A 802 26.62 -34.52 19.35
C ALA A 802 28.05 -34.29 19.92
N GLY A 803 28.38 -34.81 21.10
CA GLY A 803 29.71 -34.78 21.68
C GLY A 803 29.94 -33.66 22.72
N ALA A 804 28.87 -32.98 23.19
CA ALA A 804 29.00 -32.03 24.29
C ALA A 804 29.32 -32.78 25.62
N ASP A 805 30.35 -32.31 26.33
CA ASP A 805 30.81 -32.90 27.56
C ASP A 805 31.04 -31.86 28.70
N GLY A 806 32.12 -31.92 29.49
CA GLY A 806 32.33 -31.09 30.66
C GLY A 806 32.82 -29.66 30.44
N ASP A 807 33.08 -29.23 29.20
CA ASP A 807 33.63 -27.90 28.90
C ASP A 807 32.73 -27.06 28.00
N LEU A 808 32.85 -25.71 28.10
CA LEU A 808 32.09 -24.74 27.32
C LEU A 808 32.28 -24.91 25.80
N GLY A 809 33.50 -25.17 25.34
CA GLY A 809 33.84 -25.29 23.93
C GLY A 809 33.10 -26.45 23.24
N SER A 810 33.01 -27.64 23.90
CA SER A 810 32.29 -28.79 23.39
C SER A 810 30.78 -28.51 23.24
N TRP A 811 30.15 -27.80 24.17
CA TRP A 811 28.75 -27.41 24.11
C TRP A 811 28.48 -26.41 22.99
N LEU A 812 29.35 -25.40 22.84
CA LEU A 812 29.25 -24.45 21.76
C LEU A 812 29.44 -25.10 20.39
N LYS A 813 30.42 -25.99 20.25
CA LYS A 813 30.65 -26.73 19.00
C LYS A 813 29.44 -27.58 18.63
N ALA A 814 28.91 -28.35 19.56
CA ALA A 814 27.71 -29.15 19.34
C ALA A 814 26.51 -28.29 19.03
N HIS A 815 26.36 -27.13 19.69
CA HIS A 815 25.22 -26.22 19.50
C HIS A 815 25.24 -25.53 18.12
N LEU A 816 26.37 -24.91 17.75
CA LEU A 816 26.52 -24.24 16.46
C LEU A 816 26.50 -25.20 15.28
N ALA A 817 26.93 -26.46 15.45
CA ALA A 817 26.83 -27.49 14.45
C ALA A 817 25.38 -27.88 14.10
N ARG A 818 24.38 -27.46 14.90
CA ARG A 818 22.95 -27.67 14.61
C ARG A 818 22.39 -26.71 13.56
N SER A 819 23.15 -25.68 13.18
CA SER A 819 22.79 -24.76 12.12
C SER A 819 23.16 -25.31 10.75
N GLY A 820 22.26 -25.23 9.79
CA GLY A 820 22.41 -25.69 8.42
C GLY A 820 21.74 -24.77 7.42
N ALA A 821 21.66 -25.20 6.17
CA ALA A 821 21.01 -24.40 5.11
C ALA A 821 19.57 -24.02 5.48
N GLY A 822 19.22 -22.74 5.36
CA GLY A 822 17.92 -22.21 5.73
C GLY A 822 17.75 -21.86 7.22
N ASP A 823 18.73 -22.19 8.08
CA ASP A 823 18.75 -21.79 9.48
C ASP A 823 19.37 -20.39 9.67
N TYR A 824 19.19 -19.84 10.89
CA TYR A 824 19.91 -18.66 11.35
C TYR A 824 20.41 -18.87 12.80
N VAL A 825 21.44 -18.14 13.17
CA VAL A 825 21.95 -18.12 14.56
C VAL A 825 21.67 -16.77 15.19
N ALA A 826 21.07 -16.76 16.38
CA ALA A 826 20.80 -15.53 17.11
C ALA A 826 21.56 -15.50 18.44
N LEU A 827 22.36 -14.46 18.62
CA LEU A 827 23.06 -14.11 19.89
C LEU A 827 22.13 -13.18 20.66
N LEU A 828 21.63 -13.62 21.83
CA LEU A 828 20.64 -12.91 22.64
C LEU A 828 21.28 -12.48 23.97
N ALA A 829 21.85 -11.27 24.02
CA ALA A 829 22.71 -10.84 25.13
C ALA A 829 21.96 -9.94 26.13
N TYR A 830 21.72 -10.42 27.33
CA TYR A 830 21.18 -9.64 28.46
C TYR A 830 22.31 -8.97 29.24
N ILE A 831 22.96 -8.02 28.62
CA ILE A 831 24.07 -7.22 29.13
C ILE A 831 23.91 -5.76 28.73
N GLU A 832 24.72 -4.86 29.28
CA GLU A 832 24.73 -3.47 28.87
C GLU A 832 25.02 -3.31 27.37
N ARG A 833 24.19 -2.51 26.67
CA ARG A 833 24.42 -2.14 25.28
C ARG A 833 25.35 -0.94 25.17
N ASN A 834 26.62 -1.20 24.90
CA ASN A 834 27.66 -0.20 24.65
C ASN A 834 28.53 -0.60 23.45
N HIS A 835 29.36 0.31 22.94
CA HIS A 835 30.13 0.08 21.70
C HIS A 835 31.02 -1.15 21.80
N ALA A 836 31.73 -1.36 22.94
CA ALA A 836 32.63 -2.50 23.09
C ALA A 836 31.88 -3.85 23.05
N HIS A 837 30.70 -3.91 23.67
CA HIS A 837 29.87 -5.13 23.65
C HIS A 837 29.23 -5.36 22.28
N ILE A 838 28.82 -4.28 21.59
CA ILE A 838 28.32 -4.35 20.19
C ILE A 838 29.42 -4.91 19.29
N ASP A 839 30.64 -4.38 19.36
CA ASP A 839 31.78 -4.83 18.56
C ASP A 839 32.11 -6.31 18.82
N THR A 840 32.13 -6.75 20.08
CA THR A 840 32.38 -8.15 20.40
C THR A 840 31.30 -9.09 19.88
N LEU A 841 30.03 -8.74 20.04
CA LEU A 841 28.93 -9.55 19.48
C LEU A 841 28.97 -9.55 17.93
N GLN A 842 29.42 -8.45 17.33
CA GLN A 842 29.61 -8.36 15.87
C GLN A 842 30.72 -9.31 15.38
N GLU A 843 31.85 -9.40 16.11
CA GLU A 843 32.92 -10.34 15.80
C GLU A 843 32.43 -11.78 15.89
N MET A 844 31.72 -12.15 16.97
CA MET A 844 31.12 -13.48 17.15
C MET A 844 30.16 -13.83 16.02
N ARG A 845 29.19 -12.92 15.67
CA ARG A 845 28.20 -13.21 14.63
C ARG A 845 28.81 -13.37 13.24
N LEU A 846 29.80 -12.53 12.89
CA LEU A 846 30.49 -12.61 11.61
C LEU A 846 31.29 -13.90 11.47
N ALA A 847 31.97 -14.35 12.54
CA ALA A 847 32.67 -15.64 12.56
C ALA A 847 31.69 -16.81 12.30
N VAL A 848 30.53 -16.80 12.95
CA VAL A 848 29.47 -17.81 12.72
C VAL A 848 28.99 -17.76 11.28
N ARG A 849 28.64 -16.58 10.74
CA ARG A 849 28.19 -16.41 9.36
C ARG A 849 29.22 -16.97 8.37
N ASP A 850 30.48 -16.55 8.51
CA ASP A 850 31.53 -16.86 7.54
C ASP A 850 31.88 -18.34 7.52
N GLN A 851 31.76 -19.03 8.64
CA GLN A 851 32.08 -20.47 8.75
C GLN A 851 30.86 -21.38 8.51
N ARG A 852 29.64 -20.95 8.87
CA ARG A 852 28.42 -21.76 8.77
C ARG A 852 27.57 -21.42 7.55
N HIS A 853 27.83 -20.30 6.89
CA HIS A 853 27.08 -19.77 5.74
C HIS A 853 25.59 -19.57 6.04
N VAL A 854 25.25 -19.20 7.27
CA VAL A 854 23.89 -18.92 7.74
C VAL A 854 23.71 -17.46 8.10
N ALA A 855 22.48 -17.00 8.16
CA ALA A 855 22.16 -15.65 8.65
C ALA A 855 22.43 -15.54 10.16
N THR A 856 22.80 -14.35 10.63
CA THR A 856 23.08 -14.13 12.04
C THR A 856 22.42 -12.88 12.58
N CYS A 857 21.78 -12.97 13.75
CA CYS A 857 21.27 -11.84 14.53
C CYS A 857 22.13 -11.63 15.78
N ALA A 858 22.29 -10.39 16.23
CA ALA A 858 22.96 -10.06 17.47
C ALA A 858 22.14 -9.00 18.22
N GLU A 859 21.53 -9.40 19.33
CA GLU A 859 20.46 -8.67 19.98
C GLU A 859 20.76 -8.40 21.45
N PHE A 860 20.31 -7.25 21.94
CA PHE A 860 20.41 -6.90 23.36
C PHE A 860 19.07 -7.06 24.07
N GLY A 861 19.06 -7.80 25.16
CA GLY A 861 17.89 -7.97 26.02
C GLY A 861 17.83 -6.95 27.16
N PRO A 862 16.64 -6.50 27.57
CA PRO A 862 15.32 -6.98 27.16
C PRO A 862 14.75 -6.35 25.88
N ARG A 863 15.45 -5.44 25.21
CA ARG A 863 15.01 -4.69 24.03
C ARG A 863 14.39 -5.60 22.97
N PHE A 864 15.05 -6.71 22.58
CA PHE A 864 14.57 -7.61 21.53
C PHE A 864 13.29 -8.37 21.90
N LEU A 865 12.91 -8.46 23.18
CA LEU A 865 11.62 -9.03 23.59
C LEU A 865 10.43 -8.26 23.00
N HIS A 866 10.65 -6.99 22.69
CA HIS A 866 9.66 -6.07 22.10
C HIS A 866 9.92 -5.81 20.61
N SER A 867 10.68 -6.70 19.94
CA SER A 867 10.99 -6.64 18.49
C SER A 867 11.03 -8.03 17.88
N THR A 868 12.20 -8.64 17.71
CA THR A 868 12.41 -9.94 17.07
C THR A 868 11.87 -11.12 17.89
N GLY A 869 11.64 -10.94 19.18
CA GLY A 869 11.15 -11.98 20.08
C GLY A 869 9.84 -12.67 19.61
N GLN A 870 8.98 -11.97 18.87
CA GLN A 870 7.80 -12.55 18.23
C GLN A 870 8.20 -13.61 17.20
N ALA A 871 9.12 -13.27 16.28
CA ALA A 871 9.58 -14.16 15.22
C ALA A 871 10.37 -15.38 15.78
N TYR A 872 11.16 -15.18 16.82
CA TYR A 872 11.92 -16.26 17.45
C TYR A 872 11.02 -17.31 18.10
N LYS A 873 9.86 -16.93 18.57
CA LYS A 873 8.89 -17.80 19.25
C LYS A 873 7.80 -18.31 18.30
N GLY A 874 7.23 -17.45 17.47
CA GLY A 874 6.10 -17.75 16.61
C GLY A 874 6.45 -18.06 15.15
N GLY A 875 7.63 -17.66 14.69
CA GLY A 875 8.12 -17.87 13.33
C GLY A 875 8.58 -19.30 13.05
N PRO A 876 9.21 -19.54 11.89
CA PRO A 876 9.72 -20.85 11.51
C PRO A 876 10.75 -21.37 12.53
N ASN A 877 10.79 -22.70 12.75
CA ASN A 877 11.75 -23.32 13.68
C ASN A 877 13.13 -23.50 13.02
N SER A 878 13.67 -22.43 12.44
CA SER A 878 14.97 -22.34 11.79
C SER A 878 16.04 -21.63 12.65
N GLY A 879 15.69 -21.14 13.86
CA GLY A 879 16.62 -20.47 14.74
C GLY A 879 17.47 -21.40 15.60
N VAL A 880 18.75 -21.06 15.76
CA VAL A 880 19.68 -21.61 16.76
C VAL A 880 20.04 -20.47 17.70
N PHE A 881 19.62 -20.53 18.96
CA PHE A 881 19.66 -19.43 19.90
C PHE A 881 20.74 -19.62 20.92
N LEU A 882 21.69 -18.67 20.99
CA LEU A 882 22.68 -18.58 22.07
C LEU A 882 22.33 -17.37 22.95
N GLN A 883 21.70 -17.62 24.10
CA GLN A 883 21.41 -16.58 25.06
C GLN A 883 22.64 -16.36 25.96
N ILE A 884 23.03 -15.11 26.13
CA ILE A 884 24.19 -14.69 26.92
C ILE A 884 23.69 -13.86 28.10
N THR A 885 23.99 -14.28 29.30
CA THR A 885 23.73 -13.56 30.57
C THR A 885 25.01 -13.44 31.37
N ALA A 886 25.07 -12.49 32.31
CA ALA A 886 26.27 -12.30 33.15
C ALA A 886 25.89 -11.82 34.55
N ASP A 887 26.80 -11.96 35.48
CA ASP A 887 26.73 -11.32 36.78
C ASP A 887 26.74 -9.79 36.62
N ASP A 888 25.88 -9.09 37.34
CA ASP A 888 25.89 -7.63 37.39
C ASP A 888 26.97 -7.16 38.36
N ALA A 889 27.86 -6.25 37.93
CA ALA A 889 28.92 -5.70 38.81
C ALA A 889 28.32 -4.91 40.00
N PHE A 890 27.10 -4.39 39.81
CA PHE A 890 26.28 -3.74 40.85
C PHE A 890 24.81 -3.79 40.41
N ASP A 891 23.91 -3.53 41.34
CA ASP A 891 22.49 -3.49 41.06
C ASP A 891 21.87 -2.14 41.47
N LEU A 892 20.72 -1.81 40.91
CA LEU A 892 19.98 -0.58 41.20
C LEU A 892 18.60 -0.92 41.75
N ALA A 893 18.27 -0.32 42.90
CA ALA A 893 16.93 -0.45 43.47
C ALA A 893 15.87 0.29 42.64
N VAL A 894 14.69 -0.32 42.51
CA VAL A 894 13.52 0.38 41.96
C VAL A 894 12.70 0.96 43.12
N PRO A 895 12.49 2.29 43.18
CA PRO A 895 11.73 2.90 44.27
C PRO A 895 10.32 2.29 44.44
N GLY A 896 10.01 1.86 45.67
CA GLY A 896 8.71 1.28 46.00
C GLY A 896 8.52 -0.20 45.62
N GLN A 897 9.54 -0.87 45.11
CA GLN A 897 9.54 -2.31 44.78
C GLN A 897 10.65 -3.03 45.52
N LYS A 898 10.49 -4.35 45.75
CA LYS A 898 11.60 -5.19 46.29
C LYS A 898 12.52 -5.66 45.15
N ALA A 899 11.96 -5.92 43.96
CA ALA A 899 12.74 -6.31 42.80
C ALA A 899 13.57 -5.10 42.31
N SER A 900 14.84 -5.31 42.13
CA SER A 900 15.80 -4.37 41.55
C SER A 900 15.84 -4.47 40.04
N PHE A 901 16.55 -3.57 39.35
CA PHE A 901 16.76 -3.65 37.92
C PHE A 901 17.42 -4.96 37.48
N GLY A 902 18.48 -5.41 38.20
CA GLY A 902 19.16 -6.68 37.93
C GLY A 902 18.23 -7.89 38.09
N VAL A 903 17.38 -7.91 39.12
CA VAL A 903 16.37 -8.96 39.31
C VAL A 903 15.36 -8.99 38.18
N ILE A 904 14.88 -7.82 37.73
CA ILE A 904 13.94 -7.73 36.63
C ILE A 904 14.57 -8.23 35.32
N LYS A 905 15.81 -7.79 35.00
CA LYS A 905 16.59 -8.27 33.86
C LYS A 905 16.77 -9.80 33.88
N ALA A 906 17.17 -10.36 35.03
CA ALA A 906 17.35 -11.79 35.19
C ALA A 906 16.03 -12.57 34.99
N ALA A 907 14.92 -12.06 35.52
CA ALA A 907 13.59 -12.65 35.33
C ALA A 907 13.15 -12.58 33.85
N GLN A 908 13.47 -11.49 33.13
CA GLN A 908 13.19 -11.37 31.71
C GLN A 908 14.02 -12.36 30.89
N ALA A 909 15.33 -12.48 31.15
CA ALA A 909 16.20 -13.44 30.47
C ALA A 909 15.73 -14.89 30.67
N ARG A 910 15.36 -15.25 31.88
CA ARG A 910 14.87 -16.59 32.21
C ARG A 910 13.50 -16.84 31.54
N GLY A 911 12.57 -15.93 31.69
CA GLY A 911 11.24 -16.06 31.14
C GLY A 911 11.24 -16.19 29.61
N ASP A 912 12.15 -15.49 28.94
CA ASP A 912 12.38 -15.60 27.50
C ASP A 912 12.92 -16.98 27.11
N PHE A 913 13.95 -17.43 27.82
CA PHE A 913 14.61 -18.71 27.61
C PHE A 913 13.65 -19.89 27.82
N ASP A 914 12.85 -19.83 28.88
CA ASP A 914 11.85 -20.85 29.19
C ASP A 914 10.83 -20.97 28.04
N VAL A 915 10.35 -19.86 27.47
CA VAL A 915 9.40 -19.89 26.34
C VAL A 915 10.06 -20.44 25.07
N LEU A 916 11.33 -20.11 24.79
CA LEU A 916 12.06 -20.68 23.65
C LEU A 916 12.15 -22.21 23.75
N THR A 917 12.51 -22.73 24.93
CA THR A 917 12.65 -24.16 25.16
C THR A 917 11.29 -24.87 25.18
N GLU A 918 10.26 -24.31 25.82
CA GLU A 918 8.89 -24.82 25.80
C GLU A 918 8.33 -24.96 24.37
N ARG A 919 8.76 -24.08 23.46
CA ARG A 919 8.40 -24.15 22.03
C ARG A 919 9.31 -25.05 21.20
N GLY A 920 10.18 -25.83 21.84
CA GLY A 920 11.08 -26.74 21.18
C GLY A 920 12.15 -26.08 20.31
N ARG A 921 12.53 -24.84 20.65
CA ARG A 921 13.60 -24.15 19.95
C ARG A 921 14.97 -24.71 20.32
N ARG A 922 15.93 -24.61 19.40
CA ARG A 922 17.33 -24.99 19.64
C ARG A 922 18.01 -23.89 20.45
N ALA A 923 17.89 -23.92 21.79
CA ALA A 923 18.33 -22.86 22.67
C ALA A 923 19.43 -23.35 23.68
N LEU A 924 20.47 -22.54 23.85
CA LEU A 924 21.54 -22.71 24.85
C LEU A 924 21.73 -21.37 25.55
N ARG A 925 21.77 -21.34 26.87
CA ARG A 925 22.13 -20.15 27.65
C ARG A 925 23.49 -20.33 28.29
N VAL A 926 24.36 -19.34 28.09
CA VAL A 926 25.65 -19.23 28.77
C VAL A 926 25.57 -18.05 29.72
N HIS A 927 25.74 -18.32 31.00
CA HIS A 927 25.85 -17.30 32.04
C HIS A 927 27.31 -17.07 32.39
N LEU A 928 27.83 -15.89 32.14
CA LEU A 928 29.22 -15.50 32.39
C LEU A 928 29.39 -15.07 33.85
N LYS A 929 30.42 -15.63 34.55
CA LYS A 929 30.71 -15.35 35.94
C LYS A 929 31.80 -14.31 36.06
N GLY A 930 31.66 -13.40 37.02
CA GLY A 930 32.68 -12.41 37.34
C GLY A 930 32.71 -11.23 36.36
N ASP A 931 33.93 -10.85 35.91
CA ASP A 931 34.07 -9.67 35.03
C ASP A 931 33.53 -9.93 33.63
N LEU A 932 32.54 -9.11 33.23
CA LEU A 932 31.85 -9.25 31.96
C LEU A 932 32.78 -9.14 30.74
N THR A 933 33.71 -8.20 30.74
CA THR A 933 34.65 -7.98 29.63
C THR A 933 35.52 -9.22 29.38
N SER A 934 36.07 -9.78 30.43
CA SER A 934 36.85 -11.02 30.38
C SER A 934 36.00 -12.22 29.98
N GLY A 935 34.76 -12.28 30.47
CA GLY A 935 33.80 -13.32 30.13
C GLY A 935 33.40 -13.30 28.64
N LEU A 936 33.12 -12.13 28.08
CA LEU A 936 32.80 -11.97 26.66
C LEU A 936 33.98 -12.34 25.77
N LYS A 937 35.18 -11.94 26.11
CA LYS A 937 36.39 -12.33 25.37
C LYS A 937 36.60 -13.84 25.39
N MET A 938 36.46 -14.49 26.54
CA MET A 938 36.55 -15.95 26.71
C MET A 938 35.46 -16.63 25.84
N LEU A 939 34.24 -16.09 25.81
CA LEU A 939 33.15 -16.65 25.01
C LEU A 939 33.44 -16.50 23.50
N ASP A 940 33.96 -15.35 23.05
CA ASP A 940 34.37 -15.15 21.66
C ASP A 940 35.46 -16.16 21.25
N GLU A 941 36.52 -16.29 22.03
CA GLU A 941 37.59 -17.28 21.81
C GLU A 941 37.03 -18.72 21.75
N ALA A 942 36.08 -19.05 22.62
CA ALA A 942 35.43 -20.36 22.63
C ALA A 942 34.54 -20.59 21.36
N ILE A 943 33.83 -19.58 20.89
CA ILE A 943 33.06 -19.64 19.63
C ILE A 943 34.00 -19.80 18.44
N GLN A 944 35.06 -19.00 18.32
CA GLN A 944 36.07 -19.11 17.25
C GLN A 944 36.68 -20.53 17.19
N ASN A 945 37.03 -21.10 18.36
CA ASN A 945 37.56 -22.47 18.45
C ASN A 945 36.49 -23.55 18.11
N ALA A 946 35.23 -23.32 18.46
CA ALA A 946 34.13 -24.24 18.15
C ALA A 946 33.78 -24.31 16.68
N LEU A 947 34.06 -23.26 15.91
CA LEU A 947 33.83 -23.15 14.49
C LEU A 947 34.93 -23.81 13.64
N ASN A 948 36.17 -23.88 14.20
CA ASN A 948 37.30 -24.61 13.61
C ASN A 948 37.21 -26.10 13.90
#